data_a9be3cba08bb2ed555053668ae9cf020
#
_entry.id   a9be3cba08bb2ed555053668ae9cf020
#
_cell.length_a   1.000
_cell.length_b   1.000
_cell.length_c   1.000
_cell.angle_alpha   90.00
_cell.angle_beta   90.00
_cell.angle_gamma   90.00
#
_symmetry.space_group_name_H-M   'P 1'
#
loop_
_entity.id
_entity.type
_entity.pdbx_description
1 polymer ?
#
loop_
_entity_poly.entity_id
_entity_poly.type
_entity_poly.pdbx_seq_one_letter_code
_entity_poly.pdbx_strand_id
1 'polypeptide(L)'
;MNLFATPNDTERILFLRKELNRHNYNYYVLNAPEISDRQFDDMMHELQELEERHPEMSDPNSPTQRVGSDRSNDFEPVTHKRPMLSLGNTYSRGDVQAFYERVAESLGGELFDICCELKFDGLSISLLYEHGRLVRAATRGDGVQGDDVTANVRTIRTVPLVLPEGLDYPDEFEIRGEVLMPWESFERLNAERERREEPLFANPRNAASGTLKSKKSAAVAQRRLDAYLYYLLGDALTAQTHYERMQQAARWGFNVSPTAKLAHSLQDIYDYIDYWDEARHSLPFATDGIVLKVNDLRQQQRLGYTAKNPRWAIAYKFQAEQAVTRLLDVTFQVGRTGAVTPVANMEPVLLAGTTVRRASLHNEDIIRQLDLHIGDMVRVEKAGEIIPQIVGVADVAPANAAERGAAVQFIKTCPECGATLVRYEGEAAHYCPNDTACPPQIKGRIEHFISREAMNIDSVGPETVDDYYERGLIRDAADLYRLTVEQLMGNDGTRRRSAEKVIAGIRRSLDVPFERVLFALGIRFVGKVVAKTLARRFGSLDALRAASLDDLMQTEGVGQAIAESVLRYFADERNLAFVARLAEAGVRMEAVQTALQSTALAGMSIVISGTFARHSREEYKALIEAHGGKNVGSISKKTTFILAGENMGPSKLEKASKLGVPLKTEDEFLQMIEG
;
A
#
# COMPACT_ATOMS: atom_id res chain seq x y z
N MET A 1 57.72 -18.11 -20.18
CA MET A 1 56.32 -17.65 -20.17
C MET A 1 55.43 -18.87 -20.00
N ASN A 2 54.87 -19.06 -18.81
CA ASN A 2 54.00 -20.20 -18.51
C ASN A 2 52.64 -19.95 -19.14
N LEU A 3 52.33 -20.62 -20.24
CA LEU A 3 51.09 -20.51 -21.01
C LEU A 3 49.89 -21.21 -20.35
N PHE A 4 50.01 -21.71 -19.13
CA PHE A 4 48.98 -22.43 -18.37
C PHE A 4 48.98 -22.01 -16.88
N ALA A 5 48.96 -20.71 -16.61
CA ALA A 5 48.61 -20.28 -15.26
C ALA A 5 47.11 -20.57 -15.05
N THR A 6 46.76 -21.52 -14.18
CA THR A 6 45.38 -21.66 -13.66
C THR A 6 44.99 -20.34 -13.04
N PRO A 7 43.83 -19.78 -13.40
CA PRO A 7 43.33 -18.58 -12.74
C PRO A 7 43.35 -18.81 -11.22
N ASN A 8 43.82 -17.81 -10.47
CA ASN A 8 43.75 -17.86 -9.03
C ASN A 8 42.25 -17.95 -8.65
N ASP A 9 41.90 -18.65 -7.55
CA ASP A 9 40.53 -18.88 -7.12
C ASP A 9 39.69 -17.58 -7.05
N THR A 10 40.31 -16.46 -6.70
CA THR A 10 39.70 -15.13 -6.69
C THR A 10 39.23 -14.67 -8.09
N GLU A 11 40.10 -14.80 -9.10
CA GLU A 11 39.76 -14.47 -10.49
C GLU A 11 38.68 -15.40 -11.02
N ARG A 12 38.73 -16.67 -10.63
CA ARG A 12 37.75 -17.67 -11.06
C ARG A 12 36.36 -17.40 -10.44
N ILE A 13 36.27 -17.03 -9.16
CA ILE A 13 35.04 -16.63 -8.49
C ILE A 13 34.41 -15.42 -9.23
N LEU A 14 35.18 -14.37 -9.50
CA LEU A 14 34.69 -13.18 -10.19
C LEU A 14 34.20 -13.50 -11.60
N PHE A 15 34.93 -14.32 -12.34
CA PHE A 15 34.54 -14.79 -13.66
C PHE A 15 33.22 -15.56 -13.63
N LEU A 16 33.11 -16.56 -12.75
CA LEU A 16 31.89 -17.37 -12.62
C LEU A 16 30.66 -16.54 -12.22
N ARG A 17 30.82 -15.61 -11.30
CA ARG A 17 29.72 -14.69 -10.92
C ARG A 17 29.25 -13.87 -12.13
N LYS A 18 30.15 -13.33 -12.90
CA LYS A 18 29.83 -12.54 -14.10
C LYS A 18 29.11 -13.38 -15.16
N GLU A 19 29.66 -14.54 -15.51
CA GLU A 19 29.10 -15.41 -16.54
C GLU A 19 27.76 -16.01 -16.13
N LEU A 20 27.59 -16.47 -14.88
CA LEU A 20 26.33 -16.99 -14.37
C LEU A 20 25.22 -15.93 -14.35
N ASN A 21 25.55 -14.67 -14.00
CA ASN A 21 24.58 -13.58 -14.08
C ASN A 21 24.19 -13.29 -15.55
N ARG A 22 25.13 -13.31 -16.49
CA ARG A 22 24.87 -13.13 -17.92
C ARG A 22 23.98 -14.26 -18.47
N HIS A 23 24.30 -15.52 -18.18
CA HIS A 23 23.51 -16.67 -18.62
C HIS A 23 22.12 -16.70 -17.98
N ASN A 24 22.00 -16.30 -16.72
CA ASN A 24 20.70 -16.15 -16.04
C ASN A 24 19.82 -15.08 -16.73
N TYR A 25 20.41 -13.96 -17.12
CA TYR A 25 19.71 -12.91 -17.87
C TYR A 25 19.27 -13.41 -19.25
N ASN A 26 20.17 -14.05 -20.00
CA ASN A 26 19.85 -14.59 -21.32
C ASN A 26 18.73 -15.62 -21.26
N TYR A 27 18.73 -16.49 -20.24
CA TYR A 27 17.73 -17.54 -20.08
C TYR A 27 16.36 -16.97 -19.63
N TYR A 28 16.32 -16.21 -18.52
CA TYR A 28 15.04 -15.82 -17.88
C TYR A 28 14.45 -14.52 -18.40
N VAL A 29 15.23 -13.62 -18.95
CA VAL A 29 14.74 -12.32 -19.43
C VAL A 29 14.68 -12.29 -20.97
N LEU A 30 15.74 -12.72 -21.66
CA LEU A 30 15.79 -12.70 -23.13
C LEU A 30 15.20 -13.95 -23.76
N ASN A 31 14.95 -15.02 -23.00
CA ASN A 31 14.55 -16.33 -23.50
C ASN A 31 15.46 -16.87 -24.64
N ALA A 32 16.76 -16.60 -24.52
CA ALA A 32 17.79 -16.92 -25.49
C ALA A 32 19.01 -17.58 -24.82
N PRO A 33 18.90 -18.83 -24.33
CA PRO A 33 19.97 -19.52 -23.64
C PRO A 33 21.15 -19.79 -24.58
N GLU A 34 22.36 -19.49 -24.13
CA GLU A 34 23.61 -19.74 -24.87
C GLU A 34 24.35 -21.03 -24.45
N ILE A 35 24.01 -21.53 -23.24
CA ILE A 35 24.57 -22.78 -22.69
C ILE A 35 23.44 -23.73 -22.28
N SER A 36 23.77 -25.02 -22.15
CA SER A 36 22.81 -26.01 -21.63
C SER A 36 22.63 -25.86 -20.10
N ASP A 37 21.48 -26.34 -19.60
CA ASP A 37 21.18 -26.37 -18.16
C ASP A 37 22.30 -27.09 -17.37
N ARG A 38 22.82 -28.18 -17.90
CA ARG A 38 23.94 -28.91 -17.29
C ARG A 38 25.19 -28.05 -17.15
N GLN A 39 25.57 -27.31 -18.20
CA GLN A 39 26.74 -26.42 -18.15
C GLN A 39 26.54 -25.29 -17.14
N PHE A 40 25.31 -24.77 -17.03
CA PHE A 40 24.97 -23.76 -16.02
C PHE A 40 25.08 -24.33 -14.61
N ASP A 41 24.56 -25.56 -14.37
CA ASP A 41 24.61 -26.24 -13.09
C ASP A 41 26.06 -26.58 -12.67
N ASP A 42 26.88 -27.03 -13.60
CA ASP A 42 28.31 -27.31 -13.38
C ASP A 42 29.07 -26.03 -12.95
N MET A 43 28.82 -24.89 -13.62
CA MET A 43 29.40 -23.58 -13.25
C MET A 43 28.90 -23.09 -11.89
N MET A 44 27.63 -23.31 -11.59
CA MET A 44 27.04 -22.93 -10.30
C MET A 44 27.63 -23.74 -9.16
N HIS A 45 27.83 -25.04 -9.35
CA HIS A 45 28.45 -25.92 -8.38
C HIS A 45 29.90 -25.54 -8.11
N GLU A 46 30.67 -25.29 -9.18
CA GLU A 46 32.04 -24.80 -9.06
C GLU A 46 32.11 -23.49 -8.26
N LEU A 47 31.22 -22.55 -8.53
CA LEU A 47 31.15 -21.29 -7.76
C LEU A 47 30.83 -21.51 -6.29
N GLN A 48 29.90 -22.41 -5.96
CA GLN A 48 29.56 -22.75 -4.58
C GLN A 48 30.76 -23.31 -3.83
N GLU A 49 31.48 -24.28 -4.41
CA GLU A 49 32.68 -24.86 -3.79
C GLU A 49 33.79 -23.83 -3.58
N LEU A 50 33.96 -22.91 -4.52
CA LEU A 50 34.94 -21.82 -4.41
C LEU A 50 34.58 -20.83 -3.32
N GLU A 51 33.32 -20.41 -3.24
CA GLU A 51 32.82 -19.47 -2.20
C GLU A 51 32.87 -20.11 -0.80
N GLU A 52 32.64 -21.42 -0.65
CA GLU A 52 32.80 -22.14 0.62
C GLU A 52 34.27 -22.18 1.08
N ARG A 53 35.21 -22.27 0.15
CA ARG A 53 36.65 -22.23 0.47
C ARG A 53 37.16 -20.81 0.75
N HIS A 54 36.47 -19.79 0.24
CA HIS A 54 36.84 -18.38 0.33
C HIS A 54 35.74 -17.53 0.96
N PRO A 55 35.38 -17.74 2.25
CA PRO A 55 34.32 -17.01 2.92
C PRO A 55 34.58 -15.49 3.01
N GLU A 56 35.84 -15.06 2.92
CA GLU A 56 36.21 -13.64 2.85
C GLU A 56 35.73 -12.96 1.55
N MET A 57 35.43 -13.74 0.52
CA MET A 57 34.86 -13.26 -0.75
C MET A 57 33.32 -13.36 -0.77
N SER A 58 32.68 -13.57 0.36
CA SER A 58 31.22 -13.64 0.45
C SER A 58 30.57 -12.39 -0.14
N ASP A 59 29.63 -12.58 -1.06
CA ASP A 59 28.90 -11.52 -1.72
C ASP A 59 27.40 -11.82 -1.67
N PRO A 60 26.59 -10.96 -1.01
CA PRO A 60 25.15 -11.16 -0.92
C PRO A 60 24.45 -11.14 -2.29
N ASN A 61 25.12 -10.62 -3.33
CA ASN A 61 24.60 -10.60 -4.71
C ASN A 61 25.23 -11.67 -5.61
N SER A 62 25.91 -12.67 -5.03
CA SER A 62 26.35 -13.83 -5.80
C SER A 62 25.17 -14.62 -6.38
N PRO A 63 25.27 -15.19 -7.59
CA PRO A 63 24.27 -16.12 -8.12
C PRO A 63 23.92 -17.26 -7.17
N THR A 64 24.85 -17.70 -6.31
CA THR A 64 24.64 -18.73 -5.29
C THR A 64 23.60 -18.33 -4.22
N GLN A 65 23.41 -17.03 -3.95
CA GLN A 65 22.42 -16.52 -3.01
C GLN A 65 20.96 -16.62 -3.52
N ARG A 66 20.77 -16.94 -4.80
CA ARG A 66 19.42 -17.16 -5.38
C ARG A 66 18.78 -18.47 -4.92
N VAL A 67 19.52 -19.36 -4.30
CA VAL A 67 19.02 -20.64 -3.75
C VAL A 67 18.13 -20.40 -2.52
N GLY A 68 18.31 -19.27 -1.83
CA GLY A 68 17.56 -18.93 -0.61
C GLY A 68 18.14 -19.61 0.63
N SER A 69 17.59 -19.29 1.79
CA SER A 69 18.01 -19.78 3.10
C SER A 69 16.80 -20.31 3.90
N ASP A 70 17.03 -21.36 4.69
CA ASP A 70 16.04 -21.89 5.67
C ASP A 70 15.98 -21.09 6.98
N ARG A 71 16.86 -20.09 7.14
CA ARG A 71 16.82 -19.21 8.30
C ARG A 71 15.54 -18.37 8.27
N SER A 72 14.88 -18.26 9.43
CA SER A 72 13.72 -17.37 9.57
C SER A 72 14.21 -15.92 9.60
N ASN A 73 13.69 -15.10 8.70
CA ASN A 73 13.92 -13.66 8.67
C ASN A 73 12.68 -12.96 9.24
N ASP A 74 12.88 -12.07 10.19
CA ASP A 74 11.87 -11.07 10.53
C ASP A 74 12.05 -9.88 9.58
N PHE A 75 10.93 -9.36 9.07
CA PHE A 75 10.96 -8.24 8.13
C PHE A 75 11.12 -6.93 8.90
N GLU A 76 12.21 -6.22 8.63
CA GLU A 76 12.42 -4.89 9.20
C GLU A 76 11.61 -3.85 8.42
N PRO A 77 11.06 -2.85 9.09
CA PRO A 77 10.37 -1.75 8.41
C PRO A 77 11.38 -0.84 7.71
N VAL A 78 11.08 -0.50 6.45
CA VAL A 78 11.88 0.39 5.61
C VAL A 78 11.07 1.60 5.21
N THR A 79 11.57 2.81 5.47
CA THR A 79 10.99 4.05 4.97
C THR A 79 11.43 4.29 3.53
N HIS A 80 10.48 4.56 2.64
CA HIS A 80 10.76 4.87 1.24
C HIS A 80 11.38 6.27 1.10
N LYS A 81 12.47 6.40 0.33
CA LYS A 81 13.06 7.71 -0.02
C LYS A 81 12.04 8.61 -0.74
N ARG A 82 11.20 8.03 -1.58
CA ARG A 82 10.09 8.69 -2.28
C ARG A 82 8.80 7.90 -2.03
N PRO A 83 7.67 8.53 -1.67
CA PRO A 83 6.41 7.81 -1.40
C PRO A 83 5.99 6.93 -2.57
N MET A 84 5.44 5.75 -2.26
CA MET A 84 4.82 4.85 -3.23
C MET A 84 3.31 5.08 -3.26
N LEU A 85 2.88 6.03 -4.09
CA LEU A 85 1.48 6.42 -4.20
C LEU A 85 0.65 5.37 -4.95
N SER A 86 -0.63 5.29 -4.62
CA SER A 86 -1.60 4.52 -5.38
C SER A 86 -2.05 5.30 -6.62
N LEU A 87 -2.59 4.60 -7.62
CA LEU A 87 -3.24 5.21 -8.78
C LEU A 87 -4.74 5.39 -8.53
N GLY A 88 -5.33 6.43 -9.10
CA GLY A 88 -6.78 6.54 -9.20
C GLY A 88 -7.33 5.48 -10.14
N ASN A 89 -8.41 4.81 -9.78
CA ASN A 89 -9.07 3.84 -10.66
C ASN A 89 -10.16 4.49 -11.50
N THR A 90 -10.30 4.02 -12.74
CA THR A 90 -11.39 4.34 -13.66
C THR A 90 -11.93 3.05 -14.27
N TYR A 91 -13.20 3.06 -14.69
CA TYR A 91 -13.90 1.86 -15.13
C TYR A 91 -14.63 2.05 -16.46
N SER A 92 -14.64 3.28 -17.00
CA SER A 92 -15.33 3.60 -18.24
C SER A 92 -14.45 4.43 -19.18
N ARG A 93 -14.76 4.40 -20.48
CA ARG A 93 -14.13 5.27 -21.46
C ARG A 93 -14.38 6.75 -21.17
N GLY A 94 -15.55 7.09 -20.60
CA GLY A 94 -15.86 8.45 -20.17
C GLY A 94 -14.92 8.95 -19.07
N ASP A 95 -14.54 8.10 -18.13
CA ASP A 95 -13.56 8.45 -17.09
C ASP A 95 -12.16 8.66 -17.68
N VAL A 96 -11.77 7.83 -18.66
CA VAL A 96 -10.49 7.99 -19.40
C VAL A 96 -10.48 9.30 -20.16
N GLN A 97 -11.58 9.64 -20.87
CA GLN A 97 -11.74 10.92 -21.56
C GLN A 97 -11.64 12.08 -20.58
N ALA A 98 -12.34 12.02 -19.46
CA ALA A 98 -12.30 13.06 -18.44
C ALA A 98 -10.89 13.24 -17.84
N PHE A 99 -10.10 12.16 -17.72
CA PHE A 99 -8.70 12.25 -17.34
C PHE A 99 -7.88 12.97 -18.43
N TYR A 100 -8.02 12.58 -19.70
CA TYR A 100 -7.30 13.15 -20.83
C TYR A 100 -7.58 14.66 -20.95
N GLU A 101 -8.85 15.05 -20.85
CA GLU A 101 -9.28 16.46 -20.90
C GLU A 101 -8.71 17.28 -19.72
N ARG A 102 -8.73 16.74 -18.50
CA ARG A 102 -8.10 17.40 -17.34
C ARG A 102 -6.60 17.60 -17.49
N VAL A 103 -5.90 16.64 -18.10
CA VAL A 103 -4.46 16.76 -18.41
C VAL A 103 -4.26 17.87 -19.43
N ALA A 104 -5.02 17.88 -20.53
CA ALA A 104 -4.96 18.90 -21.58
C ALA A 104 -5.20 20.31 -21.03
N GLU A 105 -6.24 20.48 -20.21
CA GLU A 105 -6.58 21.76 -19.56
C GLU A 105 -5.45 22.21 -18.60
N SER A 106 -4.96 21.29 -17.76
CA SER A 106 -3.91 21.59 -16.79
C SER A 106 -2.57 21.95 -17.44
N LEU A 107 -2.31 21.45 -18.65
CA LEU A 107 -1.14 21.79 -19.46
C LEU A 107 -1.34 23.02 -20.36
N GLY A 108 -2.53 23.64 -20.32
CA GLY A 108 -2.84 24.85 -21.11
C GLY A 108 -2.89 24.61 -22.61
N GLY A 109 -3.25 23.40 -23.06
CA GLY A 109 -3.32 23.01 -24.46
C GLY A 109 -1.98 22.60 -25.09
N GLU A 110 -0.91 22.47 -24.29
CA GLU A 110 0.35 21.87 -24.73
C GLU A 110 0.14 20.42 -25.15
N LEU A 111 0.78 19.99 -26.23
CA LEU A 111 0.71 18.60 -26.69
C LEU A 111 1.38 17.67 -25.68
N PHE A 112 0.79 16.52 -25.49
CA PHE A 112 1.30 15.47 -24.61
C PHE A 112 0.99 14.09 -25.16
N ASP A 113 1.84 13.13 -24.82
CA ASP A 113 1.64 11.73 -25.12
C ASP A 113 1.31 10.97 -23.84
N ILE A 114 0.58 9.88 -23.98
CA ILE A 114 0.29 8.93 -22.90
C ILE A 114 1.06 7.63 -23.16
N CYS A 115 1.84 7.20 -22.17
CA CYS A 115 2.39 5.84 -22.13
C CYS A 115 1.32 4.92 -21.56
N CYS A 116 0.87 3.96 -22.38
CA CYS A 116 -0.08 2.91 -22.01
C CYS A 116 0.70 1.65 -21.62
N GLU A 117 0.42 1.09 -20.45
CA GLU A 117 1.08 -0.10 -19.92
C GLU A 117 0.04 -1.07 -19.36
N LEU A 118 0.36 -2.37 -19.30
CA LEU A 118 -0.44 -3.34 -18.57
C LEU A 118 -0.36 -3.09 -17.07
N LYS A 119 -1.49 -3.20 -16.39
CA LYS A 119 -1.57 -3.18 -14.95
C LYS A 119 -1.41 -4.59 -14.41
N PHE A 120 -0.20 -4.90 -13.94
CA PHE A 120 0.10 -6.19 -13.35
C PHE A 120 -0.63 -6.39 -12.04
N ASP A 121 -1.14 -7.61 -11.81
CA ASP A 121 -1.82 -7.99 -10.57
C ASP A 121 -0.91 -8.82 -9.67
N GLY A 122 -0.18 -8.13 -8.80
CA GLY A 122 0.82 -8.71 -7.91
C GLY A 122 1.02 -7.93 -6.62
N LEU A 123 2.26 -7.87 -6.15
CA LEU A 123 2.69 -7.09 -4.99
C LEU A 123 3.72 -6.04 -5.40
N SER A 124 3.39 -4.78 -5.19
CA SER A 124 4.28 -3.68 -5.54
C SER A 124 5.58 -3.72 -4.74
N ILE A 125 6.69 -3.49 -5.44
CA ILE A 125 8.06 -3.57 -4.91
C ILE A 125 8.85 -2.32 -5.32
N SER A 126 9.74 -1.88 -4.44
CA SER A 126 10.78 -0.89 -4.69
C SER A 126 12.15 -1.53 -4.53
N LEU A 127 13.01 -1.41 -5.54
CA LEU A 127 14.36 -1.94 -5.59
C LEU A 127 15.35 -0.78 -5.61
N LEU A 128 16.24 -0.73 -4.63
CA LEU A 128 17.34 0.24 -4.56
C LEU A 128 18.62 -0.40 -5.09
N TYR A 129 19.24 0.27 -6.04
CA TYR A 129 20.54 -0.09 -6.58
C TYR A 129 21.58 0.99 -6.26
N GLU A 130 22.76 0.53 -5.84
CA GLU A 130 23.95 1.38 -5.67
C GLU A 130 25.11 0.74 -6.44
N HIS A 131 25.80 1.55 -7.23
CA HIS A 131 26.91 1.11 -8.10
C HIS A 131 26.56 -0.14 -8.93
N GLY A 132 25.33 -0.18 -9.47
CA GLY A 132 24.82 -1.29 -10.28
C GLY A 132 24.50 -2.57 -9.49
N ARG A 133 24.44 -2.54 -8.15
CA ARG A 133 24.21 -3.70 -7.29
C ARG A 133 22.90 -3.54 -6.51
N LEU A 134 22.10 -4.61 -6.40
CA LEU A 134 20.90 -4.61 -5.56
C LEU A 134 21.28 -4.50 -4.09
N VAL A 135 20.94 -3.37 -3.47
CA VAL A 135 21.19 -3.11 -2.05
C VAL A 135 19.98 -3.47 -1.22
N ARG A 136 18.78 -3.06 -1.64
CA ARG A 136 17.55 -3.24 -0.87
C ARG A 136 16.33 -3.43 -1.75
N ALA A 137 15.40 -4.26 -1.26
CA ALA A 137 14.07 -4.43 -1.82
C ALA A 137 13.02 -4.26 -0.73
N ALA A 138 12.06 -3.37 -0.92
CA ALA A 138 11.02 -3.07 0.04
C ALA A 138 9.62 -3.18 -0.58
N THR A 139 8.66 -3.78 0.14
CA THR A 139 7.25 -3.76 -0.27
C THR A 139 6.68 -2.35 -0.14
N ARG A 140 5.60 -2.04 -0.89
CA ARG A 140 4.96 -0.72 -0.80
C ARG A 140 4.52 -0.37 0.63
N GLY A 141 4.03 -1.35 1.39
CA GLY A 141 3.45 -1.10 2.70
C GLY A 141 2.30 -0.10 2.64
N ASP A 142 2.36 0.95 3.47
CA ASP A 142 1.38 2.05 3.49
C ASP A 142 1.71 3.19 2.50
N GLY A 143 2.75 3.00 1.70
CA GLY A 143 3.25 3.98 0.74
C GLY A 143 4.36 4.90 1.29
N VAL A 144 4.51 4.98 2.60
CA VAL A 144 5.62 5.69 3.27
C VAL A 144 6.63 4.68 3.83
N GLN A 145 6.16 3.58 4.39
CA GLN A 145 6.96 2.52 4.99
C GLN A 145 6.50 1.15 4.49
N GLY A 146 7.44 0.31 4.10
CA GLY A 146 7.22 -1.08 3.70
C GLY A 146 8.04 -2.07 4.53
N ASP A 147 7.99 -3.34 4.16
CA ASP A 147 8.77 -4.41 4.78
C ASP A 147 10.01 -4.68 3.92
N ASP A 148 11.20 -4.83 4.55
CA ASP A 148 12.41 -5.28 3.86
C ASP A 148 12.25 -6.75 3.44
N VAL A 149 12.22 -6.99 2.14
CA VAL A 149 12.12 -8.33 1.54
C VAL A 149 13.32 -8.68 0.67
N THR A 150 14.44 -8.01 0.89
CA THR A 150 15.65 -8.11 0.06
C THR A 150 16.11 -9.56 -0.09
N ALA A 151 16.16 -10.33 0.99
CA ALA A 151 16.56 -11.73 0.95
C ALA A 151 15.65 -12.59 0.06
N ASN A 152 14.35 -12.30 0.06
CA ASN A 152 13.36 -13.01 -0.74
C ASN A 152 13.42 -12.57 -2.21
N VAL A 153 13.58 -11.28 -2.48
CA VAL A 153 13.70 -10.74 -3.84
C VAL A 153 14.97 -11.25 -4.55
N ARG A 154 16.07 -11.47 -3.83
CA ARG A 154 17.28 -12.08 -4.40
C ARG A 154 17.03 -13.45 -5.03
N THR A 155 15.99 -14.16 -4.61
CA THR A 155 15.62 -15.46 -5.20
C THR A 155 14.85 -15.33 -6.52
N ILE A 156 14.34 -14.13 -6.85
CA ILE A 156 13.59 -13.87 -8.10
C ILE A 156 14.58 -13.73 -9.24
N ARG A 157 14.51 -14.64 -10.21
CA ARG A 157 15.53 -14.78 -11.27
C ARG A 157 15.49 -13.64 -12.29
N THR A 158 14.34 -13.02 -12.51
CA THR A 158 14.16 -11.86 -13.39
C THR A 158 14.60 -10.53 -12.77
N VAL A 159 14.99 -10.52 -11.50
CA VAL A 159 15.60 -9.35 -10.85
C VAL A 159 17.13 -9.48 -10.93
N PRO A 160 17.84 -8.60 -11.65
CA PRO A 160 19.30 -8.61 -11.69
C PRO A 160 19.89 -8.25 -10.32
N LEU A 161 20.80 -9.08 -9.80
CA LEU A 161 21.49 -8.78 -8.54
C LEU A 161 22.65 -7.80 -8.75
N VAL A 162 23.28 -7.89 -9.92
CA VAL A 162 24.36 -7.02 -10.36
C VAL A 162 24.10 -6.68 -11.84
N LEU A 163 24.13 -5.41 -12.17
CA LEU A 163 23.97 -4.94 -13.54
C LEU A 163 25.26 -5.12 -14.34
N PRO A 164 25.19 -5.30 -15.68
CA PRO A 164 26.37 -5.36 -16.53
C PRO A 164 27.21 -4.08 -16.42
N GLU A 165 28.53 -4.23 -16.41
CA GLU A 165 29.46 -3.11 -16.39
C GLU A 165 29.47 -2.33 -17.70
N GLY A 166 29.82 -1.03 -17.62
CA GLY A 166 29.99 -0.17 -18.79
C GLY A 166 28.71 0.40 -19.38
N LEU A 167 27.58 0.25 -18.66
CA LEU A 167 26.33 0.89 -18.99
C LEU A 167 26.18 2.24 -18.27
N ASP A 168 25.26 3.07 -18.76
CA ASP A 168 25.03 4.46 -18.34
C ASP A 168 24.09 4.61 -17.12
N TYR A 169 24.12 3.66 -16.17
CA TYR A 169 23.31 3.78 -14.95
C TYR A 169 23.98 4.68 -13.91
N PRO A 170 23.17 5.45 -13.14
CA PRO A 170 23.69 6.27 -12.05
C PRO A 170 24.28 5.43 -10.90
N ASP A 171 25.11 6.05 -10.07
CA ASP A 171 25.64 5.42 -8.85
C ASP A 171 24.52 4.95 -7.92
N GLU A 172 23.45 5.73 -7.79
CA GLU A 172 22.25 5.37 -7.03
C GLU A 172 20.97 5.61 -7.86
N PHE A 173 20.07 4.63 -7.86
CA PHE A 173 18.73 4.77 -8.41
C PHE A 173 17.75 3.78 -7.78
N GLU A 174 16.48 4.07 -7.89
CA GLU A 174 15.36 3.24 -7.45
C GLU A 174 14.57 2.79 -8.68
N ILE A 175 14.23 1.52 -8.76
CA ILE A 175 13.28 1.02 -9.77
C ILE A 175 12.14 0.29 -9.08
N ARG A 176 10.91 0.61 -9.50
CA ARG A 176 9.68 0.04 -8.95
C ARG A 176 9.01 -0.89 -9.94
N GLY A 177 8.34 -1.87 -9.41
CA GLY A 177 7.63 -2.86 -10.20
C GLY A 177 6.59 -3.63 -9.41
N GLU A 178 6.17 -4.72 -10.02
CA GLU A 178 5.24 -5.67 -9.41
C GLU A 178 5.88 -7.05 -9.37
N VAL A 179 5.89 -7.65 -8.18
CA VAL A 179 6.22 -9.07 -8.02
C VAL A 179 4.94 -9.86 -8.16
N LEU A 180 4.96 -10.84 -9.04
CA LEU A 180 3.81 -11.65 -9.40
C LEU A 180 4.15 -13.14 -9.42
N MET A 181 3.12 -13.96 -9.46
CA MET A 181 3.24 -15.41 -9.65
C MET A 181 2.69 -15.77 -11.01
N PRO A 182 3.51 -16.31 -11.94
CA PRO A 182 3.04 -16.83 -13.22
C PRO A 182 1.96 -17.92 -13.02
N TRP A 183 1.03 -18.05 -13.97
CA TRP A 183 -0.06 -19.03 -13.89
C TRP A 183 0.46 -20.45 -13.69
N GLU A 184 1.51 -20.86 -14.41
CA GLU A 184 2.14 -22.17 -14.26
C GLU A 184 2.62 -22.41 -12.82
N SER A 185 3.26 -21.42 -12.20
CA SER A 185 3.75 -21.50 -10.82
C SER A 185 2.61 -21.55 -9.81
N PHE A 186 1.52 -20.81 -10.06
CA PHE A 186 0.32 -20.81 -9.24
C PHE A 186 -0.40 -22.15 -9.26
N GLU A 187 -0.61 -22.72 -10.44
CA GLU A 187 -1.27 -24.03 -10.61
C GLU A 187 -0.45 -25.13 -9.93
N ARG A 188 0.86 -25.16 -10.15
CA ARG A 188 1.78 -26.10 -9.50
C ARG A 188 1.72 -25.98 -7.97
N LEU A 189 1.72 -24.76 -7.44
CA LEU A 189 1.66 -24.51 -6.00
C LEU A 189 0.33 -25.00 -5.42
N ASN A 190 -0.80 -24.72 -6.07
CA ASN A 190 -2.10 -25.17 -5.61
C ASN A 190 -2.26 -26.68 -5.71
N ALA A 191 -1.76 -27.32 -6.77
CA ALA A 191 -1.74 -28.78 -6.87
C ALA A 191 -0.89 -29.46 -5.76
N GLU A 192 0.18 -28.81 -5.33
CA GLU A 192 0.99 -29.30 -4.19
C GLU A 192 0.23 -29.13 -2.87
N ARG A 193 -0.45 -27.99 -2.64
CA ARG A 193 -1.27 -27.74 -1.44
C ARG A 193 -2.45 -28.71 -1.35
N GLU A 194 -3.13 -28.98 -2.47
CA GLU A 194 -4.22 -29.95 -2.54
C GLU A 194 -3.76 -31.35 -2.13
N ARG A 195 -2.59 -31.79 -2.60
CA ARG A 195 -1.99 -33.06 -2.18
C ARG A 195 -1.64 -33.13 -0.70
N ARG A 196 -1.44 -31.97 -0.06
CA ARG A 196 -1.13 -31.86 1.39
C ARG A 196 -2.38 -31.52 2.22
N GLU A 197 -3.56 -31.50 1.61
CA GLU A 197 -4.84 -31.12 2.24
C GLU A 197 -4.78 -29.72 2.88
N GLU A 198 -3.97 -28.81 2.32
CA GLU A 198 -3.86 -27.43 2.74
C GLU A 198 -4.85 -26.52 1.99
N PRO A 199 -5.34 -25.40 2.59
CA PRO A 199 -6.20 -24.45 1.89
C PRO A 199 -5.52 -23.88 0.64
N LEU A 200 -6.20 -23.87 -0.49
CA LEU A 200 -5.68 -23.35 -1.76
C LEU A 200 -5.55 -21.83 -1.72
N PHE A 201 -4.59 -21.29 -2.47
CA PHE A 201 -4.55 -19.86 -2.74
C PHE A 201 -5.68 -19.45 -3.68
N ALA A 202 -6.31 -18.34 -3.39
CA ALA A 202 -7.48 -17.85 -4.12
C ALA A 202 -7.14 -17.34 -5.54
N ASN A 203 -5.96 -16.70 -5.69
CA ASN A 203 -5.49 -16.13 -6.95
C ASN A 203 -3.96 -15.96 -6.94
N PRO A 204 -3.33 -15.72 -8.12
CA PRO A 204 -1.89 -15.52 -8.22
C PRO A 204 -1.36 -14.35 -7.37
N ARG A 205 -2.11 -13.25 -7.25
CA ARG A 205 -1.72 -12.10 -6.41
C ARG A 205 -1.56 -12.47 -4.93
N ASN A 206 -2.55 -13.18 -4.36
CA ASN A 206 -2.49 -13.62 -2.97
C ASN A 206 -1.37 -14.64 -2.76
N ALA A 207 -1.15 -15.53 -3.73
CA ALA A 207 -0.05 -16.49 -3.71
C ALA A 207 1.32 -15.79 -3.79
N ALA A 208 1.48 -14.78 -4.65
CA ALA A 208 2.69 -13.97 -4.75
C ALA A 208 2.96 -13.21 -3.45
N SER A 209 1.97 -12.51 -2.91
CA SER A 209 2.07 -11.75 -1.66
C SER A 209 2.43 -12.64 -0.47
N GLY A 210 1.72 -13.75 -0.29
CA GLY A 210 1.99 -14.71 0.79
C GLY A 210 3.35 -15.41 0.63
N THR A 211 3.82 -15.58 -0.60
CA THR A 211 5.13 -16.15 -0.89
C THR A 211 6.24 -15.15 -0.59
N LEU A 212 6.15 -13.92 -1.12
CA LEU A 212 7.18 -12.89 -0.93
C LEU A 212 7.36 -12.51 0.54
N LYS A 213 6.31 -12.64 1.35
CA LYS A 213 6.33 -12.43 2.81
C LYS A 213 6.60 -13.71 3.61
N SER A 214 7.11 -14.77 2.97
CA SER A 214 7.58 -15.97 3.69
C SER A 214 8.85 -15.66 4.47
N LYS A 215 8.91 -16.14 5.72
CA LYS A 215 10.09 -15.98 6.57
C LYS A 215 11.29 -16.82 6.10
N LYS A 216 11.09 -17.78 5.19
CA LYS A 216 12.13 -18.67 4.66
C LYS A 216 12.32 -18.39 3.18
N SER A 217 13.45 -17.81 2.79
CA SER A 217 13.73 -17.47 1.40
C SER A 217 13.91 -18.70 0.49
N ALA A 218 14.30 -19.86 1.02
CA ALA A 218 14.32 -21.10 0.27
C ALA A 218 12.93 -21.53 -0.24
N ALA A 219 11.87 -21.32 0.57
CA ALA A 219 10.49 -21.56 0.12
C ALA A 219 10.05 -20.58 -0.98
N VAL A 220 10.56 -19.34 -0.93
CA VAL A 220 10.31 -18.33 -1.99
C VAL A 220 10.96 -18.77 -3.30
N ALA A 221 12.22 -19.19 -3.25
CA ALA A 221 12.97 -19.67 -4.41
C ALA A 221 12.24 -20.82 -5.15
N GLN A 222 11.69 -21.79 -4.40
CA GLN A 222 10.97 -22.93 -4.96
C GLN A 222 9.67 -22.55 -5.67
N ARG A 223 9.03 -21.45 -5.25
CA ARG A 223 7.74 -21.01 -5.78
C ARG A 223 7.81 -20.19 -7.06
N ARG A 224 9.04 -19.86 -7.51
CA ARG A 224 9.33 -19.20 -8.80
C ARG A 224 8.47 -17.96 -9.04
N LEU A 225 8.63 -16.94 -8.20
CA LEU A 225 8.07 -15.62 -8.45
C LEU A 225 8.76 -14.95 -9.62
N ASP A 226 8.06 -14.01 -10.25
CA ASP A 226 8.57 -13.14 -11.29
C ASP A 226 8.40 -11.67 -10.93
N ALA A 227 9.11 -10.75 -11.60
CA ALA A 227 8.98 -9.32 -11.38
C ALA A 227 8.99 -8.57 -12.71
N TYR A 228 8.03 -7.66 -12.88
CA TYR A 228 8.00 -6.69 -13.98
C TYR A 228 8.20 -5.28 -13.43
N LEU A 229 9.23 -4.58 -13.95
CA LEU A 229 9.60 -3.24 -13.50
C LEU A 229 8.96 -2.21 -14.43
N TYR A 230 8.34 -1.17 -13.84
CA TYR A 230 7.54 -0.21 -14.59
C TYR A 230 7.75 1.26 -14.20
N TYR A 231 8.71 1.56 -13.32
CA TYR A 231 8.96 2.96 -12.94
C TYR A 231 10.39 3.16 -12.42
N LEU A 232 11.19 3.89 -13.17
CA LEU A 232 12.60 4.19 -12.87
C LEU A 232 12.73 5.60 -12.28
N LEU A 233 13.40 5.70 -11.13
CA LEU A 233 13.58 6.91 -10.34
C LEU A 233 15.08 7.13 -10.02
N GLY A 234 15.56 8.33 -10.19
CA GLY A 234 16.93 8.72 -9.88
C GLY A 234 17.17 10.16 -10.29
N ASP A 235 18.01 10.88 -9.55
CA ASP A 235 18.24 12.32 -9.79
C ASP A 235 19.21 12.54 -10.95
N ALA A 236 20.11 11.56 -11.20
CA ALA A 236 21.08 11.61 -12.29
C ALA A 236 20.63 10.89 -13.58
N LEU A 237 19.34 10.57 -13.72
CA LEU A 237 18.79 9.97 -14.94
C LEU A 237 18.65 11.01 -16.04
N THR A 238 19.15 10.69 -17.25
CA THR A 238 19.18 11.60 -18.39
C THR A 238 17.93 11.56 -19.26
N ALA A 239 17.23 10.42 -19.31
CA ALA A 239 16.00 10.27 -20.09
C ALA A 239 14.89 11.21 -19.59
N GLN A 240 14.25 11.92 -20.53
CA GLN A 240 13.26 12.96 -20.25
C GLN A 240 11.82 12.46 -20.30
N THR A 241 11.61 11.25 -20.81
CA THR A 241 10.28 10.63 -20.88
C THR A 241 10.21 9.32 -20.10
N HIS A 242 9.00 8.98 -19.68
CA HIS A 242 8.78 7.71 -18.98
C HIS A 242 9.10 6.50 -19.88
N TYR A 243 8.68 6.55 -21.12
CA TYR A 243 8.92 5.47 -22.08
C TYR A 243 10.43 5.24 -22.31
N GLU A 244 11.22 6.31 -22.52
CA GLU A 244 12.67 6.23 -22.64
C GLU A 244 13.33 5.66 -21.37
N ARG A 245 12.86 6.03 -20.17
CA ARG A 245 13.33 5.46 -18.89
C ARG A 245 13.10 3.96 -18.83
N MET A 246 11.96 3.49 -19.30
CA MET A 246 11.67 2.05 -19.33
C MET A 246 12.56 1.31 -20.35
N GLN A 247 12.79 1.91 -21.53
CA GLN A 247 13.74 1.36 -22.49
C GLN A 247 15.18 1.35 -21.95
N GLN A 248 15.57 2.38 -21.21
CA GLN A 248 16.89 2.44 -20.54
C GLN A 248 17.00 1.33 -19.48
N ALA A 249 15.98 1.14 -18.65
CA ALA A 249 15.93 0.05 -17.67
C ALA A 249 16.05 -1.33 -18.35
N ALA A 250 15.36 -1.55 -19.48
CA ALA A 250 15.49 -2.79 -20.26
C ALA A 250 16.91 -3.01 -20.75
N ARG A 251 17.62 -1.97 -21.25
CA ARG A 251 19.02 -2.06 -21.64
C ARG A 251 19.96 -2.39 -20.48
N TRP A 252 19.62 -1.98 -19.26
CA TRP A 252 20.39 -2.34 -18.05
C TRP A 252 20.14 -3.77 -17.56
N GLY A 253 19.19 -4.49 -18.19
CA GLY A 253 18.90 -5.88 -17.87
C GLY A 253 17.68 -6.09 -16.97
N PHE A 254 16.88 -5.07 -16.77
CA PHE A 254 15.62 -5.23 -16.03
C PHE A 254 14.52 -5.85 -16.91
N ASN A 255 13.73 -6.71 -16.31
CA ASN A 255 12.53 -7.26 -16.94
C ASN A 255 11.43 -6.18 -17.00
N VAL A 256 11.34 -5.50 -18.14
CA VAL A 256 10.33 -4.46 -18.43
C VAL A 256 9.32 -5.03 -19.42
N SER A 257 8.06 -4.71 -19.26
CA SER A 257 7.02 -5.19 -20.17
C SER A 257 7.24 -4.69 -21.60
N PRO A 258 7.29 -5.58 -22.59
CA PRO A 258 7.39 -5.20 -23.99
C PRO A 258 6.08 -4.64 -24.56
N THR A 259 5.01 -4.68 -23.81
CA THR A 259 3.65 -4.27 -24.26
C THR A 259 3.39 -2.78 -24.13
N ALA A 260 4.31 -2.02 -23.51
CA ALA A 260 4.17 -0.57 -23.38
C ALA A 260 4.07 0.12 -24.75
N LYS A 261 3.10 1.03 -24.92
CA LYS A 261 2.86 1.75 -26.17
C LYS A 261 2.62 3.24 -25.90
N LEU A 262 3.19 4.09 -26.77
CA LEU A 262 2.86 5.51 -26.78
C LEU A 262 1.56 5.73 -27.54
N ALA A 263 0.65 6.47 -26.93
CA ALA A 263 -0.61 6.95 -27.48
C ALA A 263 -0.50 8.47 -27.70
N HIS A 264 -0.74 8.93 -28.92
CA HIS A 264 -0.70 10.34 -29.31
C HIS A 264 -2.10 10.97 -29.33
N SER A 265 -3.13 10.16 -29.16
CA SER A 265 -4.53 10.56 -29.17
C SER A 265 -5.35 9.73 -28.19
N LEU A 266 -6.54 10.23 -27.87
CA LEU A 266 -7.52 9.48 -27.07
C LEU A 266 -7.95 8.18 -27.76
N GLN A 267 -8.00 8.16 -29.11
CA GLN A 267 -8.36 6.96 -29.86
C GLN A 267 -7.27 5.88 -29.74
N ASP A 268 -5.99 6.25 -29.76
CA ASP A 268 -4.90 5.27 -29.55
C ASP A 268 -4.97 4.60 -28.18
N ILE A 269 -5.45 5.33 -27.16
CA ILE A 269 -5.68 4.78 -25.82
C ILE A 269 -6.83 3.77 -25.86
N TYR A 270 -7.94 4.10 -26.54
CA TYR A 270 -9.07 3.18 -26.66
C TYR A 270 -8.70 1.92 -27.45
N ASP A 271 -7.92 2.05 -28.53
CA ASP A 271 -7.45 0.91 -29.31
C ASP A 271 -6.55 -0.02 -28.47
N TYR A 272 -5.73 0.56 -27.57
CA TYR A 272 -4.90 -0.21 -26.64
C TYR A 272 -5.76 -0.93 -25.59
N ILE A 273 -6.80 -0.27 -25.06
CA ILE A 273 -7.75 -0.84 -24.11
C ILE A 273 -8.46 -2.04 -24.75
N ASP A 274 -9.04 -1.85 -25.96
CA ASP A 274 -9.81 -2.88 -26.64
C ASP A 274 -8.97 -4.12 -26.97
N TYR A 275 -7.75 -3.88 -27.46
CA TYR A 275 -6.82 -4.98 -27.74
C TYR A 275 -6.51 -5.82 -26.49
N TRP A 276 -6.21 -5.16 -25.38
CA TRP A 276 -5.80 -5.88 -24.17
C TRP A 276 -6.96 -6.40 -23.34
N ASP A 277 -8.17 -5.94 -23.53
CA ASP A 277 -9.34 -6.54 -22.87
C ASP A 277 -9.52 -8.00 -23.29
N GLU A 278 -9.19 -8.33 -24.54
CA GLU A 278 -9.21 -9.71 -25.06
C GLU A 278 -7.86 -10.41 -24.90
N ALA A 279 -6.77 -9.78 -25.34
CA ALA A 279 -5.45 -10.41 -25.43
C ALA A 279 -4.83 -10.76 -24.08
N ARG A 280 -5.22 -10.10 -22.99
CA ARG A 280 -4.73 -10.37 -21.63
C ARG A 280 -4.91 -11.81 -21.16
N HIS A 281 -5.93 -12.52 -21.66
CA HIS A 281 -6.18 -13.91 -21.29
C HIS A 281 -5.12 -14.89 -21.80
N SER A 282 -4.30 -14.48 -22.76
CA SER A 282 -3.18 -15.27 -23.27
C SER A 282 -1.86 -15.01 -22.54
N LEU A 283 -1.82 -14.06 -21.60
CA LEU A 283 -0.62 -13.73 -20.86
C LEU A 283 -0.26 -14.81 -19.82
N PRO A 284 1.03 -15.06 -19.58
CA PRO A 284 1.46 -16.04 -18.58
C PRO A 284 1.27 -15.56 -17.13
N PHE A 285 0.72 -14.37 -16.91
CA PHE A 285 0.49 -13.74 -15.62
C PHE A 285 -0.84 -12.97 -15.59
N ALA A 286 -1.33 -12.68 -14.38
CA ALA A 286 -2.56 -11.95 -14.18
C ALA A 286 -2.37 -10.43 -14.38
N THR A 287 -3.35 -9.80 -15.06
CA THR A 287 -3.46 -8.34 -15.21
C THR A 287 -4.89 -7.91 -14.91
N ASP A 288 -5.06 -6.79 -14.22
CA ASP A 288 -6.36 -6.28 -13.77
C ASP A 288 -6.80 -4.99 -14.51
N GLY A 289 -5.99 -4.54 -15.48
CA GLY A 289 -6.29 -3.31 -16.21
C GLY A 289 -5.11 -2.78 -17.02
N ILE A 290 -5.14 -1.48 -17.23
CA ILE A 290 -4.15 -0.70 -17.94
C ILE A 290 -3.75 0.50 -17.08
N VAL A 291 -2.50 0.89 -17.13
CA VAL A 291 -2.01 2.13 -16.53
C VAL A 291 -1.72 3.15 -17.64
N LEU A 292 -2.29 4.32 -17.50
CA LEU A 292 -2.10 5.45 -18.40
C LEU A 292 -1.25 6.49 -17.68
N LYS A 293 -0.11 6.87 -18.28
CA LYS A 293 0.83 7.82 -17.69
C LYS A 293 1.17 8.90 -18.73
N VAL A 294 1.14 10.17 -18.35
CA VAL A 294 1.69 11.25 -19.17
C VAL A 294 3.18 10.95 -19.40
N ASN A 295 3.64 10.96 -20.63
CA ASN A 295 4.97 10.45 -20.98
C ASN A 295 6.11 11.42 -20.61
N ASP A 296 5.95 12.73 -20.85
CA ASP A 296 6.98 13.74 -20.52
C ASP A 296 7.06 13.96 -19.00
N LEU A 297 8.26 13.80 -18.44
CA LEU A 297 8.49 13.89 -16.98
C LEU A 297 8.36 15.32 -16.44
N ARG A 298 8.62 16.35 -17.26
CA ARG A 298 8.41 17.76 -16.87
C ARG A 298 6.92 18.07 -16.77
N GLN A 299 6.13 17.52 -17.71
CA GLN A 299 4.67 17.61 -17.64
C GLN A 299 4.13 16.88 -16.42
N GLN A 300 4.65 15.69 -16.07
CA GLN A 300 4.30 14.99 -14.83
C GLN A 300 4.56 15.85 -13.58
N GLN A 301 5.71 16.53 -13.52
CA GLN A 301 6.06 17.42 -12.40
C GLN A 301 5.11 18.61 -12.30
N ARG A 302 4.73 19.22 -13.43
CA ARG A 302 3.77 20.34 -13.49
C ARG A 302 2.38 19.93 -13.03
N LEU A 303 1.90 18.78 -13.46
CA LEU A 303 0.60 18.20 -13.06
C LEU A 303 0.57 17.85 -11.57
N GLY A 304 1.69 17.36 -11.03
CA GLY A 304 1.88 17.10 -9.62
C GLY A 304 1.02 15.97 -9.07
N TYR A 305 0.70 16.06 -7.78
CA TYR A 305 0.08 14.99 -7.00
C TYR A 305 -1.09 15.52 -6.18
N THR A 306 -2.04 14.65 -5.87
CA THR A 306 -2.98 14.82 -4.76
C THR A 306 -2.37 14.18 -3.49
N ALA A 307 -3.07 14.24 -2.37
CA ALA A 307 -2.63 13.56 -1.15
C ALA A 307 -2.49 12.03 -1.29
N LYS A 308 -3.16 11.43 -2.30
CA LYS A 308 -3.21 9.97 -2.48
C LYS A 308 -2.66 9.49 -3.81
N ASN A 309 -2.86 10.26 -4.87
CA ASN A 309 -2.63 9.82 -6.25
C ASN A 309 -1.86 10.86 -7.07
N PRO A 310 -1.05 10.45 -8.07
CA PRO A 310 -0.52 11.36 -9.07
C PRO A 310 -1.67 11.90 -9.96
N ARG A 311 -1.55 13.14 -10.41
CA ARG A 311 -2.51 13.75 -11.36
C ARG A 311 -2.21 13.39 -12.81
N TRP A 312 -1.01 12.91 -13.06
CA TRP A 312 -0.49 12.56 -14.38
C TRP A 312 -0.64 11.08 -14.75
N ALA A 313 -1.23 10.26 -13.86
CA ALA A 313 -1.47 8.85 -14.13
C ALA A 313 -2.79 8.37 -13.54
N ILE A 314 -3.43 7.43 -14.24
CA ILE A 314 -4.61 6.70 -13.77
C ILE A 314 -4.49 5.21 -14.12
N ALA A 315 -5.27 4.39 -13.45
CA ALA A 315 -5.48 2.99 -13.78
C ALA A 315 -6.88 2.80 -14.37
N TYR A 316 -6.96 2.32 -15.61
CA TYR A 316 -8.20 1.82 -16.18
C TYR A 316 -8.33 0.34 -15.82
N LYS A 317 -9.40 -0.04 -15.17
CA LYS A 317 -9.68 -1.44 -14.84
C LYS A 317 -10.62 -2.04 -15.84
N PHE A 318 -10.27 -3.24 -16.33
CA PHE A 318 -11.18 -4.01 -17.17
C PHE A 318 -12.49 -4.31 -16.45
N GLN A 319 -13.54 -4.59 -17.22
CA GLN A 319 -14.80 -5.00 -16.63
C GLN A 319 -14.60 -6.26 -15.80
N ALA A 320 -15.16 -6.23 -14.59
CA ALA A 320 -15.11 -7.39 -13.72
C ALA A 320 -15.86 -8.57 -14.34
N GLU A 321 -15.28 -9.76 -14.22
CA GLU A 321 -15.98 -10.99 -14.56
C GLU A 321 -17.26 -11.09 -13.72
N GLN A 322 -18.37 -11.48 -14.37
CA GLN A 322 -19.64 -11.71 -13.70
C GLN A 322 -20.02 -13.18 -13.76
N ALA A 323 -20.55 -13.69 -12.66
CA ALA A 323 -21.15 -15.01 -12.59
C ALA A 323 -22.60 -14.91 -12.17
N VAL A 324 -23.41 -15.89 -12.60
CA VAL A 324 -24.83 -15.99 -12.22
C VAL A 324 -24.99 -17.15 -11.25
N THR A 325 -25.65 -16.87 -10.11
CA THR A 325 -25.92 -17.88 -9.08
C THR A 325 -27.23 -17.60 -8.35
N ARG A 326 -27.75 -18.59 -7.62
CA ARG A 326 -29.02 -18.48 -6.88
C ARG A 326 -28.80 -17.82 -5.52
N LEU A 327 -29.64 -16.81 -5.18
CA LEU A 327 -29.73 -16.20 -3.85
C LEU A 327 -30.48 -17.14 -2.91
N LEU A 328 -29.82 -17.61 -1.85
CA LEU A 328 -30.39 -18.55 -0.88
C LEU A 328 -31.02 -17.83 0.32
N ASP A 329 -30.33 -16.81 0.85
CA ASP A 329 -30.72 -16.08 2.04
C ASP A 329 -29.95 -14.73 2.13
N VAL A 330 -30.40 -13.82 2.99
CA VAL A 330 -29.71 -12.57 3.32
C VAL A 330 -29.52 -12.46 4.82
N THR A 331 -28.27 -12.39 5.23
CA THR A 331 -27.85 -12.13 6.62
C THR A 331 -27.39 -10.70 6.80
N PHE A 332 -27.39 -10.21 8.04
CA PHE A 332 -27.03 -8.82 8.37
C PHE A 332 -25.85 -8.81 9.34
N GLN A 333 -24.81 -8.08 9.00
CA GLN A 333 -23.59 -7.97 9.80
C GLN A 333 -23.46 -6.58 10.39
N VAL A 334 -23.08 -6.50 11.66
CA VAL A 334 -22.87 -5.23 12.37
C VAL A 334 -21.38 -4.91 12.40
N GLY A 335 -20.98 -3.79 11.82
CA GLY A 335 -19.61 -3.31 11.85
C GLY A 335 -19.26 -2.54 13.13
N ARG A 336 -17.98 -2.21 13.31
CA ARG A 336 -17.47 -1.47 14.49
C ARG A 336 -18.11 -0.11 14.74
N THR A 337 -18.63 0.52 13.70
CA THR A 337 -19.34 1.81 13.78
C THR A 337 -20.84 1.67 14.02
N GLY A 338 -21.32 0.43 14.19
CA GLY A 338 -22.74 0.13 14.26
C GLY A 338 -23.43 -0.01 12.90
N ALA A 339 -22.76 0.29 11.79
CA ALA A 339 -23.33 0.13 10.45
C ALA A 339 -23.74 -1.32 10.21
N VAL A 340 -24.96 -1.52 9.74
CA VAL A 340 -25.53 -2.84 9.43
C VAL A 340 -25.48 -3.07 7.94
N THR A 341 -24.67 -4.05 7.53
CA THR A 341 -24.47 -4.41 6.13
C THR A 341 -25.21 -5.70 5.80
N PRO A 342 -26.11 -5.69 4.81
CA PRO A 342 -26.76 -6.91 4.32
C PRO A 342 -25.76 -7.72 3.45
N VAL A 343 -25.73 -9.02 3.68
CA VAL A 343 -24.85 -9.98 2.96
C VAL A 343 -25.71 -11.10 2.39
N ALA A 344 -25.67 -11.20 1.07
CA ALA A 344 -26.30 -12.29 0.36
C ALA A 344 -25.54 -13.59 0.56
N ASN A 345 -26.21 -14.66 0.94
CA ASN A 345 -25.74 -16.03 0.92
C ASN A 345 -26.25 -16.70 -0.35
N MET A 346 -25.37 -17.32 -1.12
CA MET A 346 -25.67 -17.82 -2.47
C MET A 346 -25.20 -19.26 -2.66
N GLU A 347 -25.76 -19.93 -3.66
CA GLU A 347 -25.11 -21.16 -4.14
C GLU A 347 -23.66 -20.88 -4.53
N PRO A 348 -22.74 -21.82 -4.23
CA PRO A 348 -21.33 -21.62 -4.57
C PRO A 348 -21.15 -21.45 -6.08
N VAL A 349 -20.47 -20.38 -6.50
CA VAL A 349 -20.17 -20.11 -7.90
C VAL A 349 -18.70 -19.77 -8.07
N LEU A 350 -18.09 -20.27 -9.15
CA LEU A 350 -16.73 -19.90 -9.53
C LEU A 350 -16.74 -18.49 -10.14
N LEU A 351 -15.93 -17.60 -9.61
CA LEU A 351 -15.83 -16.22 -10.08
C LEU A 351 -14.39 -15.73 -9.92
N ALA A 352 -13.76 -15.36 -11.01
CA ALA A 352 -12.36 -14.92 -11.06
C ALA A 352 -11.44 -15.85 -10.21
N GLY A 353 -11.46 -17.15 -10.55
CA GLY A 353 -10.61 -18.17 -9.94
C GLY A 353 -10.94 -18.57 -8.49
N THR A 354 -12.01 -18.05 -7.88
CA THR A 354 -12.40 -18.43 -6.52
C THR A 354 -13.87 -18.82 -6.41
N THR A 355 -14.17 -19.73 -5.49
CA THR A 355 -15.57 -20.10 -5.18
C THR A 355 -16.17 -19.07 -4.23
N VAL A 356 -17.11 -18.27 -4.74
CA VAL A 356 -17.86 -17.27 -3.99
C VAL A 356 -19.16 -17.87 -3.48
N ARG A 357 -19.47 -17.63 -2.20
CA ARG A 357 -20.69 -18.08 -1.51
C ARG A 357 -21.46 -16.93 -0.88
N ARG A 358 -20.80 -15.77 -0.68
CA ARG A 358 -21.37 -14.59 -0.06
C ARG A 358 -20.98 -13.34 -0.83
N ALA A 359 -21.90 -12.38 -0.94
CA ALA A 359 -21.69 -11.12 -1.61
C ALA A 359 -22.34 -9.96 -0.84
N SER A 360 -21.74 -8.77 -0.88
CA SER A 360 -22.29 -7.57 -0.27
C SER A 360 -23.54 -7.10 -1.04
N LEU A 361 -24.53 -6.63 -0.29
CA LEU A 361 -25.69 -5.89 -0.80
C LEU A 361 -25.64 -4.40 -0.39
N HIS A 362 -24.54 -3.97 0.17
CA HIS A 362 -24.25 -2.60 0.60
C HIS A 362 -25.24 -2.04 1.64
N ASN A 363 -26.50 -1.82 1.29
CA ASN A 363 -27.53 -1.20 2.16
C ASN A 363 -28.95 -1.55 1.68
N GLU A 364 -29.97 -1.03 2.40
CA GLU A 364 -31.39 -1.21 2.07
C GLU A 364 -31.75 -0.68 0.67
N ASP A 365 -31.18 0.48 0.29
CA ASP A 365 -31.53 1.14 -0.98
C ASP A 365 -31.16 0.26 -2.17
N ILE A 366 -30.01 -0.43 -2.13
CA ILE A 366 -29.57 -1.38 -3.15
C ILE A 366 -30.51 -2.61 -3.19
N ILE A 367 -30.86 -3.17 -2.05
CA ILE A 367 -31.82 -4.30 -2.01
C ILE A 367 -33.13 -3.91 -2.70
N ARG A 368 -33.65 -2.72 -2.39
CA ARG A 368 -34.89 -2.19 -2.96
C ARG A 368 -34.77 -1.87 -4.45
N GLN A 369 -33.63 -1.26 -4.84
CA GLN A 369 -33.35 -0.92 -6.25
C GLN A 369 -33.27 -2.18 -7.13
N LEU A 370 -32.69 -3.26 -6.62
CA LEU A 370 -32.54 -4.51 -7.32
C LEU A 370 -33.81 -5.39 -7.28
N ASP A 371 -34.82 -5.01 -6.47
CA ASP A 371 -36.05 -5.80 -6.24
C ASP A 371 -35.76 -7.27 -5.95
N LEU A 372 -34.84 -7.51 -4.99
CA LEU A 372 -34.33 -8.84 -4.69
C LEU A 372 -35.34 -9.71 -3.95
N HIS A 373 -35.49 -10.95 -4.39
CA HIS A 373 -36.27 -11.99 -3.74
C HIS A 373 -35.40 -13.23 -3.48
N ILE A 374 -35.71 -13.94 -2.43
CA ILE A 374 -35.09 -15.24 -2.16
C ILE A 374 -35.40 -16.20 -3.31
N GLY A 375 -34.37 -16.91 -3.80
CA GLY A 375 -34.45 -17.78 -4.94
C GLY A 375 -34.11 -17.13 -6.30
N ASP A 376 -33.96 -15.79 -6.34
CA ASP A 376 -33.56 -15.10 -7.57
C ASP A 376 -32.19 -15.59 -8.07
N MET A 377 -32.06 -15.65 -9.40
CA MET A 377 -30.75 -15.77 -10.06
C MET A 377 -30.10 -14.37 -10.09
N VAL A 378 -28.98 -14.21 -9.42
CA VAL A 378 -28.29 -12.93 -9.26
C VAL A 378 -26.97 -12.91 -9.99
N ARG A 379 -26.64 -11.75 -10.58
CA ARG A 379 -25.31 -11.46 -11.13
C ARG A 379 -24.39 -10.97 -10.03
N VAL A 380 -23.28 -11.67 -9.89
CA VAL A 380 -22.24 -11.40 -8.88
C VAL A 380 -20.95 -11.01 -9.59
N GLU A 381 -20.30 -9.98 -9.12
CA GLU A 381 -18.95 -9.59 -9.54
C GLU A 381 -18.09 -9.29 -8.31
N LYS A 382 -16.77 -9.14 -8.50
CA LYS A 382 -15.87 -8.71 -7.45
C LYS A 382 -15.53 -7.23 -7.61
N ALA A 383 -16.05 -6.37 -6.72
CA ALA A 383 -15.64 -4.97 -6.66
C ALA A 383 -14.13 -4.86 -6.39
N GLY A 384 -13.40 -4.20 -7.30
CA GLY A 384 -11.95 -4.10 -7.22
C GLY A 384 -11.23 -5.45 -7.19
N GLU A 385 -11.84 -6.49 -7.78
CA GLU A 385 -11.36 -7.89 -7.87
C GLU A 385 -11.25 -8.63 -6.52
N ILE A 386 -11.70 -8.03 -5.43
CA ILE A 386 -11.55 -8.57 -4.09
C ILE A 386 -12.91 -8.88 -3.44
N ILE A 387 -13.82 -7.89 -3.40
CA ILE A 387 -15.06 -7.98 -2.62
C ILE A 387 -16.24 -8.39 -3.51
N PRO A 388 -16.83 -9.58 -3.32
CA PRO A 388 -18.02 -9.96 -4.06
C PRO A 388 -19.21 -9.05 -3.73
N GLN A 389 -19.91 -8.61 -4.78
CA GLN A 389 -21.13 -7.81 -4.67
C GLN A 389 -22.18 -8.28 -5.68
N ILE A 390 -23.46 -8.11 -5.34
CA ILE A 390 -24.55 -8.33 -6.28
C ILE A 390 -24.78 -7.05 -7.06
N VAL A 391 -24.79 -7.15 -8.40
CA VAL A 391 -24.97 -6.03 -9.31
C VAL A 391 -26.28 -6.06 -10.08
N GLY A 392 -27.03 -7.16 -10.00
CA GLY A 392 -28.32 -7.27 -10.66
C GLY A 392 -28.99 -8.62 -10.47
N VAL A 393 -30.26 -8.68 -10.80
CA VAL A 393 -30.98 -9.93 -11.03
C VAL A 393 -30.75 -10.34 -12.48
N ALA A 394 -30.42 -11.60 -12.73
CA ALA A 394 -30.22 -12.11 -14.07
C ALA A 394 -31.58 -12.28 -14.77
N ASP A 395 -31.64 -11.99 -16.08
CA ASP A 395 -32.83 -12.15 -16.92
C ASP A 395 -33.18 -13.61 -17.19
N VAL A 396 -32.57 -14.54 -16.48
CA VAL A 396 -32.94 -15.97 -16.51
C VAL A 396 -34.21 -16.08 -15.68
N ALA A 397 -35.33 -16.02 -16.33
CA ALA A 397 -36.60 -16.31 -15.68
C ALA A 397 -36.50 -17.67 -14.98
N PRO A 398 -36.82 -17.77 -13.69
CA PRO A 398 -37.00 -19.08 -13.08
C PRO A 398 -37.98 -19.87 -13.96
N ALA A 399 -37.72 -21.14 -14.18
CA ALA A 399 -38.53 -21.99 -15.05
C ALA A 399 -40.04 -21.96 -14.67
N ASN A 400 -40.35 -21.49 -13.47
CA ASN A 400 -41.71 -21.17 -13.01
C ASN A 400 -41.67 -19.88 -12.15
N ALA A 401 -42.53 -18.91 -12.42
CA ALA A 401 -42.73 -17.72 -11.58
C ALA A 401 -43.07 -18.05 -10.10
N ALA A 402 -43.47 -19.28 -9.83
CA ALA A 402 -43.74 -19.81 -8.49
C ALA A 402 -42.48 -20.09 -7.65
N GLU A 403 -41.29 -20.04 -8.25
CA GLU A 403 -40.01 -20.25 -7.54
C GLU A 403 -39.38 -18.95 -7.00
N ARG A 404 -39.90 -17.79 -7.37
CA ARG A 404 -39.47 -16.51 -6.80
C ARG A 404 -40.08 -16.40 -5.40
N GLY A 405 -39.20 -16.45 -4.38
CA GLY A 405 -39.60 -16.45 -2.98
C GLY A 405 -40.04 -15.07 -2.48
N ALA A 406 -40.02 -14.88 -1.16
CA ALA A 406 -40.39 -13.61 -0.54
C ALA A 406 -39.37 -12.51 -0.90
N ALA A 407 -39.89 -11.27 -1.04
CA ALA A 407 -39.01 -10.11 -1.21
C ALA A 407 -38.07 -9.94 0.00
N VAL A 408 -36.82 -9.66 -0.26
CA VAL A 408 -35.80 -9.41 0.77
C VAL A 408 -36.15 -8.12 1.49
N GLN A 409 -36.38 -8.20 2.79
CA GLN A 409 -36.70 -7.06 3.64
C GLN A 409 -35.51 -6.70 4.52
N PHE A 410 -35.18 -5.40 4.60
CA PHE A 410 -34.17 -4.95 5.54
C PHE A 410 -34.71 -5.04 6.99
N ILE A 411 -33.83 -5.47 7.91
CA ILE A 411 -34.22 -5.65 9.32
C ILE A 411 -34.39 -4.31 10.03
N LYS A 412 -35.27 -4.29 11.04
CA LYS A 412 -35.56 -3.08 11.85
C LYS A 412 -34.82 -3.06 13.18
N THR A 413 -34.32 -4.21 13.61
CA THR A 413 -33.61 -4.38 14.89
C THR A 413 -32.22 -4.98 14.64
N CYS A 414 -31.29 -4.61 15.50
CA CYS A 414 -29.91 -5.14 15.43
C CYS A 414 -29.93 -6.67 15.66
N PRO A 415 -29.29 -7.47 14.78
CA PRO A 415 -29.30 -8.93 14.92
C PRO A 415 -28.49 -9.42 16.13
N GLU A 416 -27.61 -8.57 16.68
CA GLU A 416 -26.69 -8.93 17.75
C GLU A 416 -27.19 -8.52 19.14
N CYS A 417 -27.82 -7.34 19.26
CA CYS A 417 -28.23 -6.82 20.57
C CYS A 417 -29.69 -6.42 20.66
N GLY A 418 -30.49 -6.59 19.60
CA GLY A 418 -31.94 -6.32 19.58
C GLY A 418 -32.33 -4.83 19.57
N ALA A 419 -31.39 -3.89 19.62
CA ALA A 419 -31.69 -2.45 19.60
C ALA A 419 -32.32 -2.04 18.26
N THR A 420 -33.28 -1.12 18.28
CA THR A 420 -33.91 -0.57 17.08
C THR A 420 -32.83 0.16 16.23
N LEU A 421 -32.75 -0.17 14.95
CA LEU A 421 -31.81 0.47 14.03
C LEU A 421 -32.26 1.89 13.69
N VAL A 422 -31.29 2.78 13.50
CA VAL A 422 -31.51 4.17 13.09
C VAL A 422 -30.84 4.44 11.75
N ARG A 423 -31.47 5.27 10.92
CA ARG A 423 -30.88 5.79 9.71
C ARG A 423 -30.73 7.31 9.86
N TYR A 424 -29.51 7.81 9.75
CA TYR A 424 -29.24 9.25 9.84
C TYR A 424 -29.58 9.94 8.52
N GLU A 425 -30.00 11.20 8.61
CA GLU A 425 -30.30 12.01 7.42
C GLU A 425 -29.06 12.14 6.53
N GLY A 426 -29.24 11.92 5.23
CA GLY A 426 -28.16 11.94 4.25
C GLY A 426 -27.28 10.68 4.20
N GLU A 427 -27.54 9.67 5.04
CA GLU A 427 -26.78 8.42 5.03
C GLU A 427 -27.60 7.25 4.47
N ALA A 428 -26.94 6.42 3.65
CA ALA A 428 -27.57 5.22 3.06
C ALA A 428 -27.58 4.02 4.02
N ALA A 429 -26.74 4.01 5.04
CA ALA A 429 -26.60 2.91 5.98
C ALA A 429 -27.57 3.04 7.16
N HIS A 430 -28.00 1.89 7.68
CA HIS A 430 -28.67 1.78 8.99
C HIS A 430 -27.64 1.45 10.07
N TYR A 431 -27.83 1.97 11.27
CA TYR A 431 -26.89 1.84 12.37
C TYR A 431 -27.57 1.27 13.62
N CYS A 432 -26.85 0.39 14.32
CA CYS A 432 -27.17 0.02 15.67
C CYS A 432 -26.68 1.14 16.62
N PRO A 433 -27.58 1.84 17.34
CA PRO A 433 -27.18 2.94 18.22
C PRO A 433 -26.60 2.47 19.57
N ASN A 434 -26.66 1.18 19.87
CA ASN A 434 -26.16 0.60 21.12
C ASN A 434 -24.64 0.38 21.08
N ASP A 435 -23.87 1.45 21.07
CA ASP A 435 -22.41 1.42 20.97
C ASP A 435 -21.71 0.87 22.23
N THR A 436 -22.40 0.83 23.37
CA THR A 436 -21.84 0.42 24.65
C THR A 436 -22.00 -1.06 24.97
N ALA A 437 -23.02 -1.73 24.40
CA ALA A 437 -23.33 -3.11 24.73
C ALA A 437 -23.48 -4.03 23.51
N CYS A 438 -23.35 -3.52 22.30
CA CYS A 438 -23.35 -4.35 21.09
C CYS A 438 -22.00 -5.01 20.89
N PRO A 439 -21.89 -6.37 21.00
CA PRO A 439 -20.60 -7.04 20.98
C PRO A 439 -19.74 -6.77 19.74
N PRO A 440 -20.26 -6.81 18.50
CA PRO A 440 -19.45 -6.50 17.32
C PRO A 440 -18.87 -5.08 17.31
N GLN A 441 -19.60 -4.10 17.88
CA GLN A 441 -19.10 -2.73 17.96
C GLN A 441 -17.94 -2.62 18.96
N ILE A 442 -18.06 -3.29 20.12
CA ILE A 442 -17.03 -3.31 21.15
C ILE A 442 -15.79 -4.01 20.61
N LYS A 443 -15.93 -5.25 20.14
CA LYS A 443 -14.84 -6.06 19.59
C LYS A 443 -14.14 -5.33 18.43
N GLY A 444 -14.91 -4.80 17.48
CA GLY A 444 -14.36 -4.09 16.32
C GLY A 444 -13.65 -2.77 16.67
N ARG A 445 -14.02 -2.06 17.76
CA ARG A 445 -13.25 -0.91 18.25
C ARG A 445 -11.93 -1.33 18.87
N ILE A 446 -11.90 -2.44 19.60
CA ILE A 446 -10.65 -3.00 20.16
C ILE A 446 -9.74 -3.47 19.03
N GLU A 447 -10.28 -4.17 18.03
CA GLU A 447 -9.53 -4.60 16.84
C GLU A 447 -8.92 -3.41 16.07
N HIS A 448 -9.69 -2.33 15.90
CA HIS A 448 -9.17 -1.10 15.31
C HIS A 448 -8.04 -0.51 16.13
N PHE A 449 -8.21 -0.44 17.46
CA PHE A 449 -7.22 0.12 18.38
C PHE A 449 -5.89 -0.66 18.31
N ILE A 450 -5.92 -1.99 18.32
CA ILE A 450 -4.71 -2.83 18.28
C ILE A 450 -4.07 -2.89 16.89
N SER A 451 -4.76 -2.46 15.84
CA SER A 451 -4.33 -2.63 14.45
C SER A 451 -2.94 -2.05 14.18
N ARG A 452 -2.27 -2.57 13.13
CA ARG A 452 -0.93 -2.13 12.72
C ARG A 452 -0.83 -0.63 12.48
N GLU A 453 -1.88 -0.01 11.98
CA GLU A 453 -1.91 1.44 11.69
C GLU A 453 -2.25 2.30 12.90
N ALA A 454 -2.84 1.71 13.93
CA ALA A 454 -3.16 2.35 15.20
C ALA A 454 -2.07 2.07 16.24
N MET A 455 -2.37 1.35 17.32
CA MET A 455 -1.41 1.10 18.40
C MET A 455 -0.39 -0.01 18.10
N ASN A 456 -0.55 -0.76 16.99
CA ASN A 456 0.37 -1.81 16.55
C ASN A 456 0.69 -2.84 17.64
N ILE A 457 -0.34 -3.37 18.28
CA ILE A 457 -0.17 -4.38 19.32
C ILE A 457 -0.04 -5.76 18.66
N ASP A 458 1.19 -6.21 18.50
CA ASP A 458 1.48 -7.52 17.92
C ASP A 458 0.97 -8.67 18.79
N SER A 459 0.67 -9.79 18.15
CA SER A 459 0.22 -11.03 18.78
C SER A 459 -1.19 -10.98 19.37
N VAL A 460 -1.96 -9.91 19.11
CA VAL A 460 -3.39 -9.81 19.41
C VAL A 460 -4.13 -9.63 18.09
N GLY A 461 -4.92 -10.62 17.70
CA GLY A 461 -5.77 -10.59 16.52
C GLY A 461 -7.26 -10.68 16.86
N PRO A 462 -8.17 -10.68 15.86
CA PRO A 462 -9.62 -10.76 16.08
C PRO A 462 -10.04 -11.94 16.96
N GLU A 463 -9.49 -13.13 16.73
CA GLU A 463 -9.77 -14.33 17.53
C GLU A 463 -9.35 -14.16 19.01
N THR A 464 -8.22 -13.47 19.24
CA THR A 464 -7.72 -13.20 20.59
C THR A 464 -8.62 -12.16 21.29
N VAL A 465 -9.05 -11.12 20.57
CA VAL A 465 -10.02 -10.12 21.09
C VAL A 465 -11.31 -10.81 21.47
N ASP A 466 -11.78 -11.72 20.62
CA ASP A 466 -12.99 -12.51 20.86
C ASP A 466 -12.89 -13.34 22.15
N ASP A 467 -11.80 -14.14 22.27
CA ASP A 467 -11.53 -14.94 23.50
C ASP A 467 -11.47 -14.07 24.75
N TYR A 468 -10.76 -12.94 24.71
CA TYR A 468 -10.61 -12.09 25.90
C TYR A 468 -11.93 -11.38 26.26
N TYR A 469 -12.73 -11.00 25.25
CA TYR A 469 -14.05 -10.43 25.48
C TYR A 469 -15.01 -11.44 26.10
N GLU A 470 -15.09 -12.67 25.57
CA GLU A 470 -15.97 -13.73 26.08
C GLU A 470 -15.57 -14.16 27.52
N ARG A 471 -14.28 -14.17 27.80
CA ARG A 471 -13.77 -14.43 29.18
C ARG A 471 -13.96 -13.25 30.13
N GLY A 472 -14.46 -12.13 29.66
CA GLY A 472 -14.69 -10.92 30.46
C GLY A 472 -13.42 -10.18 30.87
N LEU A 473 -12.28 -10.46 30.24
CA LEU A 473 -11.00 -9.82 30.53
C LEU A 473 -10.93 -8.40 30.00
N ILE A 474 -11.59 -8.12 28.89
CA ILE A 474 -11.64 -6.80 28.26
C ILE A 474 -13.08 -6.39 27.92
N ARG A 475 -13.40 -5.12 28.08
CA ARG A 475 -14.63 -4.47 27.65
C ARG A 475 -14.37 -3.30 26.71
N ASP A 476 -13.19 -2.72 26.77
CA ASP A 476 -12.65 -1.76 25.81
C ASP A 476 -11.13 -1.89 25.71
N ALA A 477 -10.52 -1.09 24.85
CA ALA A 477 -9.08 -1.19 24.60
C ALA A 477 -8.20 -0.73 25.78
N ALA A 478 -8.70 0.08 26.70
CA ALA A 478 -7.92 0.49 27.89
C ALA A 478 -7.70 -0.69 28.87
N ASP A 479 -8.59 -1.69 28.87
CA ASP A 479 -8.43 -2.88 29.69
C ASP A 479 -7.22 -3.71 29.28
N LEU A 480 -6.78 -3.64 28.01
CA LEU A 480 -5.57 -4.33 27.52
C LEU A 480 -4.34 -4.00 28.38
N TYR A 481 -4.21 -2.75 28.83
CA TYR A 481 -3.06 -2.27 29.60
C TYR A 481 -3.06 -2.76 31.07
N ARG A 482 -4.17 -3.36 31.53
CA ARG A 482 -4.30 -3.95 32.87
C ARG A 482 -4.13 -5.47 32.89
N LEU A 483 -4.00 -6.09 31.70
CA LEU A 483 -3.84 -7.54 31.60
C LEU A 483 -2.48 -8.00 32.15
N THR A 484 -2.50 -9.15 32.82
CA THR A 484 -1.30 -9.81 33.33
C THR A 484 -1.06 -11.14 32.62
N VAL A 485 0.17 -11.62 32.66
CA VAL A 485 0.53 -12.92 32.06
C VAL A 485 -0.33 -14.04 32.67
N GLU A 486 -0.60 -13.99 33.96
CA GLU A 486 -1.40 -14.99 34.70
C GLU A 486 -2.83 -15.06 34.20
N GLN A 487 -3.47 -13.91 33.90
CA GLN A 487 -4.83 -13.85 33.35
C GLN A 487 -4.92 -14.42 31.93
N LEU A 488 -3.84 -14.31 31.15
CA LEU A 488 -3.79 -14.75 29.76
C LEU A 488 -3.40 -16.23 29.62
N MET A 489 -2.73 -16.79 30.62
CA MET A 489 -2.41 -18.22 30.66
C MET A 489 -3.69 -19.06 30.84
N GLY A 490 -3.70 -20.25 30.23
CA GLY A 490 -4.68 -21.27 30.59
C GLY A 490 -4.43 -21.82 32.00
N ASN A 491 -5.46 -22.43 32.60
CA ASN A 491 -5.35 -23.05 33.96
C ASN A 491 -4.28 -24.15 34.05
N ASP A 492 -3.81 -24.65 32.92
CA ASP A 492 -2.77 -25.69 32.77
C ASP A 492 -1.36 -25.14 32.58
N GLY A 493 -1.17 -23.80 32.59
CA GLY A 493 0.12 -23.15 32.36
C GLY A 493 0.62 -23.21 30.90
N THR A 494 -0.15 -23.80 30.01
CA THR A 494 0.12 -23.82 28.56
C THR A 494 -0.04 -22.44 27.98
N ARG A 495 0.69 -21.88 27.13
CA ARG A 495 0.59 -20.53 26.53
C ARG A 495 1.37 -19.43 27.25
N ARG A 496 2.22 -19.72 28.26
CA ARG A 496 2.98 -18.67 28.93
C ARG A 496 3.79 -17.80 27.98
N ARG A 497 4.50 -18.39 27.01
CA ARG A 497 5.27 -17.64 25.98
C ARG A 497 4.39 -16.77 25.10
N SER A 498 3.19 -17.23 24.77
CA SER A 498 2.24 -16.44 24.00
C SER A 498 1.71 -15.26 24.82
N ALA A 499 1.37 -15.47 26.08
CA ALA A 499 0.94 -14.44 27.01
C ALA A 499 2.04 -13.37 27.22
N GLU A 500 3.29 -13.80 27.43
CA GLU A 500 4.43 -12.88 27.56
C GLU A 500 4.64 -12.03 26.29
N LYS A 501 4.46 -12.60 25.08
CA LYS A 501 4.51 -11.84 23.82
C LYS A 501 3.40 -10.80 23.70
N VAL A 502 2.17 -11.15 24.09
CA VAL A 502 1.04 -10.22 24.10
C VAL A 502 1.34 -9.04 25.04
N ILE A 503 1.74 -9.32 26.29
CA ILE A 503 2.07 -8.26 27.26
C ILE A 503 3.24 -7.40 26.78
N ALA A 504 4.26 -8.00 26.17
CA ALA A 504 5.36 -7.24 25.56
C ALA A 504 4.88 -6.36 24.40
N GLY A 505 3.95 -6.83 23.54
CA GLY A 505 3.32 -6.05 22.48
C GLY A 505 2.53 -4.85 23.02
N ILE A 506 1.72 -5.08 24.06
CA ILE A 506 0.96 -4.02 24.74
C ILE A 506 1.91 -2.96 25.33
N ARG A 507 3.01 -3.36 25.98
CA ARG A 507 3.99 -2.41 26.53
C ARG A 507 4.68 -1.60 25.45
N ARG A 508 5.07 -2.21 24.32
CA ARG A 508 5.65 -1.48 23.19
C ARG A 508 4.71 -0.43 22.59
N SER A 509 3.39 -0.66 22.66
CA SER A 509 2.42 0.31 22.13
C SER A 509 2.38 1.63 22.90
N LEU A 510 2.93 1.71 24.12
CA LEU A 510 3.04 2.96 24.88
C LEU A 510 3.94 3.99 24.19
N ASP A 511 4.89 3.55 23.36
CA ASP A 511 5.83 4.40 22.63
C ASP A 511 5.30 4.88 21.27
N VAL A 512 4.09 4.48 20.90
CA VAL A 512 3.47 4.85 19.61
C VAL A 512 3.24 6.36 19.54
N PRO A 513 3.54 7.03 18.40
CA PRO A 513 3.39 8.47 18.23
C PRO A 513 1.93 8.94 18.40
N PHE A 514 1.74 10.16 18.91
CA PHE A 514 0.43 10.72 19.24
C PHE A 514 -0.57 10.72 18.08
N GLU A 515 -0.16 10.95 16.83
CA GLU A 515 -1.04 10.89 15.68
C GLU A 515 -1.66 9.50 15.47
N ARG A 516 -0.96 8.43 15.85
CA ARG A 516 -1.48 7.07 15.79
C ARG A 516 -2.41 6.77 16.95
N VAL A 517 -2.12 7.31 18.14
CA VAL A 517 -3.02 7.25 19.29
C VAL A 517 -4.33 7.94 18.93
N LEU A 518 -4.28 9.14 18.35
CA LEU A 518 -5.47 9.86 17.93
C LEU A 518 -6.30 9.08 16.89
N PHE A 519 -5.64 8.42 15.95
CA PHE A 519 -6.31 7.52 15.01
C PHE A 519 -6.92 6.31 15.72
N ALA A 520 -6.22 5.73 16.71
CA ALA A 520 -6.66 4.58 17.48
C ALA A 520 -7.93 4.84 18.31
N LEU A 521 -8.18 6.08 18.73
CA LEU A 521 -9.42 6.46 19.41
C LEU A 521 -10.68 6.19 18.58
N GLY A 522 -10.54 6.06 17.26
CA GLY A 522 -11.64 5.69 16.36
C GLY A 522 -12.72 6.75 16.21
N ILE A 523 -12.39 8.04 16.38
CA ILE A 523 -13.30 9.16 16.18
C ILE A 523 -13.87 9.10 14.76
N ARG A 524 -15.19 9.18 14.63
CA ARG A 524 -15.87 9.07 13.34
C ARG A 524 -15.34 10.15 12.38
N PHE A 525 -15.12 9.80 11.12
CA PHE A 525 -14.53 10.62 10.06
C PHE A 525 -13.05 11.02 10.27
N VAL A 526 -12.44 10.72 11.41
CA VAL A 526 -11.02 10.95 11.67
C VAL A 526 -10.23 9.73 11.24
N GLY A 527 -9.85 9.72 9.96
CA GLY A 527 -8.94 8.72 9.41
C GLY A 527 -7.46 9.05 9.72
N LYS A 528 -6.55 8.18 9.32
CA LYS A 528 -5.09 8.29 9.55
C LYS A 528 -4.51 9.68 9.15
N VAL A 529 -4.92 10.20 7.97
CA VAL A 529 -4.43 11.50 7.47
C VAL A 529 -4.96 12.65 8.34
N VAL A 530 -6.25 12.64 8.66
CA VAL A 530 -6.87 13.67 9.52
C VAL A 530 -6.28 13.64 10.93
N ALA A 531 -6.09 12.45 11.51
CA ALA A 531 -5.45 12.28 12.81
C ALA A 531 -4.04 12.88 12.84
N LYS A 532 -3.23 12.60 11.81
CA LYS A 532 -1.89 13.19 11.67
C LYS A 532 -1.94 14.73 11.57
N THR A 533 -2.87 15.27 10.79
CA THR A 533 -3.02 16.72 10.63
C THR A 533 -3.47 17.39 11.94
N LEU A 534 -4.44 16.79 12.65
CA LEU A 534 -4.91 17.28 13.95
C LEU A 534 -3.81 17.19 15.02
N ALA A 535 -3.11 16.06 15.11
CA ALA A 535 -2.00 15.88 16.07
C ALA A 535 -0.88 16.91 15.85
N ARG A 536 -0.55 17.20 14.60
CA ARG A 536 0.47 18.20 14.25
C ARG A 536 0.02 19.62 14.59
N ARG A 537 -1.27 19.95 14.37
CA ARG A 537 -1.79 21.30 14.64
C ARG A 537 -1.93 21.60 16.13
N PHE A 538 -2.51 20.65 16.87
CA PHE A 538 -2.86 20.88 18.28
C PHE A 538 -1.77 20.39 19.26
N GLY A 539 -0.86 19.53 18.82
CA GLY A 539 0.27 19.05 19.61
C GLY A 539 -0.07 18.11 20.76
N SER A 540 -1.25 18.23 21.37
CA SER A 540 -1.71 17.37 22.47
C SER A 540 -3.21 17.10 22.40
N LEU A 541 -3.65 16.05 23.09
CA LEU A 541 -5.04 15.71 23.21
C LEU A 541 -5.83 16.77 23.98
N ASP A 542 -5.24 17.37 25.02
CA ASP A 542 -5.88 18.44 25.81
C ASP A 542 -6.11 19.69 24.96
N ALA A 543 -5.14 20.08 24.13
CA ALA A 543 -5.30 21.19 23.20
C ALA A 543 -6.37 20.91 22.15
N LEU A 544 -6.41 19.67 21.62
CA LEU A 544 -7.46 19.24 20.68
C LEU A 544 -8.85 19.26 21.30
N ARG A 545 -8.97 18.80 22.55
CA ARG A 545 -10.22 18.82 23.32
C ARG A 545 -10.72 20.23 23.60
N ALA A 546 -9.82 21.18 23.84
CA ALA A 546 -10.15 22.58 24.12
C ALA A 546 -10.45 23.41 22.87
N ALA A 547 -10.22 22.84 21.65
CA ALA A 547 -10.42 23.53 20.39
C ALA A 547 -11.90 23.84 20.11
N SER A 548 -12.16 25.03 19.57
CA SER A 548 -13.50 25.40 19.08
C SER A 548 -13.80 24.79 17.71
N LEU A 549 -15.07 24.84 17.28
CA LEU A 549 -15.47 24.44 15.93
C LEU A 549 -14.67 25.19 14.87
N ASP A 550 -14.50 26.48 15.01
CA ASP A 550 -13.76 27.34 14.08
C ASP A 550 -12.28 26.97 14.03
N ASP A 551 -11.65 26.67 15.18
CA ASP A 551 -10.25 26.24 15.24
C ASP A 551 -10.04 24.91 14.47
N LEU A 552 -10.97 23.96 14.64
CA LEU A 552 -10.94 22.70 13.93
C LEU A 552 -11.12 22.88 12.43
N MET A 553 -12.09 23.71 12.01
CA MET A 553 -12.38 23.97 10.58
C MET A 553 -11.26 24.74 9.86
N GLN A 554 -10.44 25.51 10.57
CA GLN A 554 -9.25 26.14 10.02
C GLN A 554 -8.11 25.15 9.75
N THR A 555 -8.25 23.89 10.14
CA THR A 555 -7.28 22.83 9.87
C THR A 555 -7.46 22.30 8.45
N GLU A 556 -6.37 22.23 7.69
CA GLU A 556 -6.40 21.73 6.31
C GLU A 556 -6.99 20.30 6.25
N GLY A 557 -7.99 20.10 5.40
CA GLY A 557 -8.66 18.79 5.24
C GLY A 557 -9.69 18.46 6.31
N VAL A 558 -9.99 19.39 7.23
CA VAL A 558 -11.04 19.24 8.25
C VAL A 558 -12.24 20.07 7.86
N GLY A 559 -13.30 19.40 7.38
CA GLY A 559 -14.60 20.03 7.13
C GLY A 559 -15.52 19.97 8.35
N GLN A 560 -16.70 20.61 8.24
CA GLN A 560 -17.66 20.72 9.31
C GLN A 560 -18.02 19.36 9.96
N ALA A 561 -18.32 18.33 9.17
CA ALA A 561 -18.69 17.01 9.66
C ALA A 561 -17.58 16.34 10.50
N ILE A 562 -16.32 16.56 10.16
CA ILE A 562 -15.18 16.06 10.93
C ILE A 562 -15.04 16.84 12.23
N ALA A 563 -15.11 18.19 12.17
CA ALA A 563 -14.99 19.06 13.32
C ALA A 563 -16.09 18.77 14.36
N GLU A 564 -17.35 18.67 13.92
CA GLU A 564 -18.47 18.30 14.79
C GLU A 564 -18.31 16.89 15.39
N SER A 565 -17.74 15.94 14.63
CA SER A 565 -17.49 14.59 15.14
C SER A 565 -16.43 14.58 16.24
N VAL A 566 -15.37 15.38 16.13
CA VAL A 566 -14.34 15.55 17.17
C VAL A 566 -14.96 16.17 18.43
N LEU A 567 -15.72 17.25 18.29
CA LEU A 567 -16.38 17.90 19.44
C LEU A 567 -17.36 16.96 20.14
N ARG A 568 -18.17 16.22 19.37
CA ARG A 568 -19.11 15.23 19.91
C ARG A 568 -18.41 14.11 20.66
N TYR A 569 -17.27 13.65 20.16
CA TYR A 569 -16.48 12.60 20.82
C TYR A 569 -16.01 13.05 22.21
N PHE A 570 -15.50 14.27 22.34
CA PHE A 570 -15.01 14.80 23.62
C PHE A 570 -16.11 15.40 24.50
N ALA A 571 -17.34 15.55 24.01
CA ALA A 571 -18.51 15.89 24.83
C ALA A 571 -19.08 14.68 25.59
N ASP A 572 -18.73 13.45 25.19
CA ASP A 572 -19.20 12.22 25.83
C ASP A 572 -18.28 11.86 27.01
N GLU A 573 -18.84 11.85 28.23
CA GLU A 573 -18.12 11.52 29.46
C GLU A 573 -17.50 10.12 29.44
N ARG A 574 -18.10 9.17 28.72
CA ARG A 574 -17.57 7.80 28.57
C ARG A 574 -16.27 7.80 27.77
N ASN A 575 -16.21 8.58 26.69
CA ASN A 575 -15.00 8.73 25.90
C ASN A 575 -13.90 9.43 26.70
N LEU A 576 -14.26 10.44 27.50
CA LEU A 576 -13.32 11.10 28.41
C LEU A 576 -12.75 10.13 29.46
N ALA A 577 -13.61 9.29 30.06
CA ALA A 577 -13.18 8.27 31.01
C ALA A 577 -12.28 7.20 30.34
N PHE A 578 -12.59 6.80 29.11
CA PHE A 578 -11.75 5.90 28.31
C PHE A 578 -10.36 6.50 28.05
N VAL A 579 -10.30 7.75 27.59
CA VAL A 579 -9.07 8.49 27.35
C VAL A 579 -8.24 8.65 28.65
N ALA A 580 -8.90 8.97 29.77
CA ALA A 580 -8.23 9.09 31.06
C ALA A 580 -7.54 7.77 31.47
N ARG A 581 -8.21 6.63 31.29
CA ARG A 581 -7.61 5.31 31.59
C ARG A 581 -6.43 4.99 30.67
N LEU A 582 -6.45 5.39 29.41
CA LEU A 582 -5.31 5.26 28.51
C LEU A 582 -4.14 6.13 28.95
N ALA A 583 -4.41 7.38 29.39
CA ALA A 583 -3.38 8.26 29.91
C ALA A 583 -2.77 7.72 31.21
N GLU A 584 -3.58 7.20 32.16
CA GLU A 584 -3.13 6.53 33.36
C GLU A 584 -2.24 5.30 33.08
N ALA A 585 -2.53 4.57 31.99
CA ALA A 585 -1.73 3.45 31.53
C ALA A 585 -0.38 3.87 30.92
N GLY A 586 -0.17 5.17 30.67
CA GLY A 586 1.06 5.71 30.10
C GLY A 586 1.04 5.86 28.57
N VAL A 587 -0.12 5.75 27.94
CA VAL A 587 -0.26 6.01 26.49
C VAL A 587 0.05 7.48 26.20
N ARG A 588 0.83 7.73 25.18
CA ARG A 588 1.30 9.07 24.82
C ARG A 588 0.17 9.97 24.29
N MET A 589 -0.22 10.99 25.05
CA MET A 589 -1.32 11.90 24.71
C MET A 589 -0.84 13.23 24.08
N GLU A 590 0.43 13.34 23.75
CA GLU A 590 1.03 14.52 23.14
C GLU A 590 2.08 14.14 22.09
N ALA A 591 2.25 15.01 21.10
CA ALA A 591 3.32 14.89 20.14
C ALA A 591 4.67 15.13 20.87
N VAL A 592 5.64 14.30 20.56
CA VAL A 592 7.02 14.59 21.00
C VAL A 592 7.40 15.91 20.37
N GLN A 593 7.50 16.95 21.16
CA GLN A 593 8.16 18.18 20.70
C GLN A 593 9.59 17.78 20.37
N THR A 594 9.92 17.81 19.08
CA THR A 594 11.32 17.77 18.66
C THR A 594 11.96 18.95 19.38
N ALA A 595 12.88 18.67 20.30
CA ALA A 595 13.56 19.74 21.01
C ALA A 595 14.10 20.71 19.95
N LEU A 596 13.75 22.00 20.09
CA LEU A 596 14.22 23.02 19.16
C LEU A 596 15.74 22.93 19.15
N GLN A 597 16.32 22.65 17.99
CA GLN A 597 17.78 22.64 17.83
C GLN A 597 18.33 24.07 17.97
N SER A 598 17.54 25.06 17.53
CA SER A 598 17.80 26.45 17.72
C SER A 598 16.53 27.30 17.57
N THR A 599 16.60 28.59 17.83
CA THR A 599 15.54 29.57 17.59
C THR A 599 15.81 30.44 16.36
N ALA A 600 16.73 30.04 15.50
CA ALA A 600 17.18 30.83 14.35
C ALA A 600 16.05 31.24 13.39
N LEU A 601 14.99 30.43 13.31
CA LEU A 601 13.82 30.69 12.48
C LEU A 601 12.56 31.08 13.29
N ALA A 602 12.71 31.40 14.56
CA ALA A 602 11.58 31.73 15.43
C ALA A 602 10.73 32.87 14.87
N GLY A 603 9.40 32.65 14.79
CA GLY A 603 8.45 33.63 14.25
C GLY A 603 8.43 33.75 12.73
N MET A 604 9.26 33.03 11.99
CA MET A 604 9.28 33.04 10.53
C MET A 604 8.25 32.06 9.96
N SER A 605 7.50 32.51 8.94
CA SER A 605 6.58 31.70 8.15
C SER A 605 7.22 31.42 6.78
N ILE A 606 7.56 30.16 6.51
CA ILE A 606 8.38 29.77 5.37
C ILE A 606 7.57 28.87 4.44
N VAL A 607 7.56 29.16 3.14
CA VAL A 607 6.99 28.30 2.10
C VAL A 607 8.13 27.54 1.43
N ILE A 608 7.98 26.23 1.26
CA ILE A 608 8.94 25.40 0.53
C ILE A 608 8.41 25.18 -0.89
N SER A 609 9.23 25.47 -1.90
CA SER A 609 8.84 25.30 -3.31
C SER A 609 10.04 24.91 -4.16
N GLY A 610 9.83 23.97 -5.10
CA GLY A 610 10.89 23.44 -5.97
C GLY A 610 11.40 22.07 -5.54
N THR A 611 12.43 21.60 -6.23
CA THR A 611 13.19 20.39 -5.94
C THR A 611 14.53 20.79 -5.29
N PHE A 612 15.00 19.99 -4.38
CA PHE A 612 16.14 20.28 -3.53
C PHE A 612 17.20 19.20 -3.70
N ALA A 613 18.47 19.60 -3.64
CA ALA A 613 19.60 18.70 -3.87
C ALA A 613 20.10 18.02 -2.59
N ARG A 614 20.06 18.72 -1.43
CA ARG A 614 20.67 18.24 -0.19
C ARG A 614 19.69 17.50 0.71
N HIS A 615 18.47 18.01 0.83
CA HIS A 615 17.43 17.45 1.69
C HIS A 615 16.11 17.31 0.93
N SER A 616 15.33 16.32 1.30
CA SER A 616 13.95 16.21 0.83
C SER A 616 13.09 17.36 1.36
N ARG A 617 11.97 17.59 0.71
CA ARG A 617 11.01 18.62 1.15
C ARG A 617 10.49 18.39 2.57
N GLU A 618 10.35 17.11 2.98
CA GLU A 618 9.91 16.76 4.33
C GLU A 618 11.03 17.00 5.36
N GLU A 619 12.28 16.75 5.01
CA GLU A 619 13.44 17.09 5.86
C GLU A 619 13.57 18.60 6.04
N TYR A 620 13.37 19.41 4.98
CA TYR A 620 13.33 20.86 5.13
C TYR A 620 12.17 21.35 6.01
N LYS A 621 11.00 20.72 5.96
CA LYS A 621 9.93 21.00 6.92
C LYS A 621 10.36 20.71 8.36
N ALA A 622 10.97 19.55 8.57
CA ALA A 622 11.49 19.16 9.89
C ALA A 622 12.57 20.12 10.38
N LEU A 623 13.51 20.55 9.52
CA LEU A 623 14.53 21.53 9.84
C LEU A 623 13.92 22.89 10.20
N ILE A 624 12.95 23.38 9.43
CA ILE A 624 12.25 24.64 9.75
C ILE A 624 11.61 24.55 11.13
N GLU A 625 10.92 23.47 11.43
CA GLU A 625 10.24 23.25 12.71
C GLU A 625 11.26 23.06 13.86
N ALA A 626 12.35 22.32 13.62
CA ALA A 626 13.43 22.11 14.59
C ALA A 626 14.16 23.40 14.99
N HIS A 627 14.18 24.40 14.11
CA HIS A 627 14.79 25.71 14.35
C HIS A 627 13.77 26.81 14.68
N GLY A 628 12.54 26.45 15.07
CA GLY A 628 11.50 27.36 15.58
C GLY A 628 10.70 28.10 14.51
N GLY A 629 10.87 27.79 13.22
CA GLY A 629 10.12 28.35 12.12
C GLY A 629 8.79 27.63 11.88
N LYS A 630 7.92 28.23 11.09
CA LYS A 630 6.63 27.67 10.70
C LYS A 630 6.60 27.41 9.18
N ASN A 631 6.44 26.14 8.78
CA ASN A 631 6.19 25.82 7.38
C ASN A 631 4.72 26.12 7.04
N VAL A 632 4.48 26.86 5.95
CA VAL A 632 3.14 27.21 5.45
C VAL A 632 2.97 26.77 4.00
N GLY A 633 1.78 26.27 3.66
CA GLY A 633 1.50 25.67 2.34
C GLY A 633 1.30 26.68 1.21
N SER A 634 0.95 27.95 1.52
CA SER A 634 0.61 28.99 0.54
C SER A 634 1.32 30.30 0.83
N ILE A 635 1.68 31.01 -0.27
CA ILE A 635 2.32 32.32 -0.19
C ILE A 635 1.27 33.39 0.18
N SER A 636 1.55 34.20 1.19
CA SER A 636 0.72 35.31 1.64
C SER A 636 1.60 36.49 2.09
N LYS A 637 1.00 37.65 2.39
CA LYS A 637 1.73 38.79 2.97
C LYS A 637 2.41 38.50 4.32
N LYS A 638 2.03 37.38 4.99
CA LYS A 638 2.64 36.92 6.24
C LYS A 638 3.80 35.95 6.00
N THR A 639 4.08 35.56 4.76
CA THR A 639 5.21 34.68 4.42
C THR A 639 6.51 35.47 4.54
N THR A 640 7.42 34.98 5.37
CA THR A 640 8.72 35.65 5.61
C THR A 640 9.64 35.48 4.40
N PHE A 641 9.76 34.26 3.89
CA PHE A 641 10.47 33.96 2.65
C PHE A 641 10.02 32.62 2.07
N ILE A 642 10.43 32.37 0.86
CA ILE A 642 10.24 31.06 0.20
C ILE A 642 11.60 30.39 0.12
N LEU A 643 11.70 29.18 0.68
CA LEU A 643 12.81 28.29 0.41
C LEU A 643 12.61 27.73 -1.00
N ALA A 644 13.40 28.25 -1.94
CA ALA A 644 13.27 27.98 -3.35
C ALA A 644 14.35 26.97 -3.77
N GLY A 645 13.91 25.76 -4.11
CA GLY A 645 14.75 24.78 -4.81
C GLY A 645 14.68 25.00 -6.32
N GLU A 646 15.37 24.15 -7.07
CA GLU A 646 15.29 24.13 -8.52
C GLU A 646 13.85 23.85 -9.00
N ASN A 647 13.50 24.38 -10.17
CA ASN A 647 12.18 24.18 -10.82
C ASN A 647 10.97 24.66 -9.97
N MET A 648 11.10 25.76 -9.28
CA MET A 648 9.96 26.42 -8.62
C MET A 648 8.91 26.81 -9.67
N GLY A 649 7.65 26.38 -9.45
CA GLY A 649 6.56 26.62 -10.40
C GLY A 649 6.29 28.09 -10.67
N PRO A 650 6.04 28.50 -11.96
CA PRO A 650 5.91 29.92 -12.38
C PRO A 650 4.81 30.68 -11.63
N SER A 651 3.69 30.04 -11.30
CA SER A 651 2.60 30.67 -10.55
C SER A 651 2.99 31.07 -9.12
N LYS A 652 3.88 30.32 -8.48
CA LYS A 652 4.40 30.67 -7.16
C LYS A 652 5.46 31.76 -7.25
N LEU A 653 6.28 31.74 -8.30
CA LEU A 653 7.27 32.78 -8.57
C LEU A 653 6.57 34.12 -8.81
N GLU A 654 5.53 34.14 -9.64
CA GLU A 654 4.73 35.34 -9.92
C GLU A 654 4.04 35.87 -8.65
N LYS A 655 3.47 34.96 -7.85
CA LYS A 655 2.82 35.33 -6.58
C LYS A 655 3.80 35.87 -5.55
N ALA A 656 5.02 35.30 -5.49
CA ALA A 656 6.11 35.79 -4.63
C ALA A 656 6.50 37.23 -5.04
N SER A 657 6.71 37.46 -6.32
CA SER A 657 7.05 38.77 -6.88
C SER A 657 5.94 39.81 -6.62
N LYS A 658 4.67 39.47 -6.86
CA LYS A 658 3.50 40.35 -6.60
C LYS A 658 3.37 40.74 -5.11
N LEU A 659 3.75 39.85 -4.19
CA LEU A 659 3.62 40.07 -2.74
C LEU A 659 4.93 40.57 -2.10
N GLY A 660 6.02 40.69 -2.86
CA GLY A 660 7.31 41.10 -2.39
C GLY A 660 7.96 40.11 -1.40
N VAL A 661 7.64 38.81 -1.51
CA VAL A 661 8.17 37.77 -0.63
C VAL A 661 9.54 37.32 -1.17
N PRO A 662 10.62 37.41 -0.40
CA PRO A 662 11.97 37.06 -0.83
C PRO A 662 12.09 35.54 -1.07
N LEU A 663 12.95 35.16 -2.01
CA LEU A 663 13.36 33.79 -2.27
C LEU A 663 14.70 33.56 -1.59
N LYS A 664 14.90 32.37 -0.99
CA LYS A 664 16.17 31.90 -0.45
C LYS A 664 16.51 30.54 -1.03
N THR A 665 17.76 30.33 -1.37
CA THR A 665 18.30 29.05 -1.84
C THR A 665 18.50 28.07 -0.68
N GLU A 666 18.80 26.79 -1.00
CA GLU A 666 19.17 25.78 0.00
C GLU A 666 20.36 26.22 0.85
N ASP A 667 21.41 26.75 0.21
CA ASP A 667 22.63 27.17 0.89
C ASP A 667 22.37 28.35 1.85
N GLU A 668 21.60 29.34 1.42
CA GLU A 668 21.22 30.48 2.26
C GLU A 668 20.37 30.03 3.47
N PHE A 669 19.48 29.07 3.26
CA PHE A 669 18.66 28.51 4.34
C PHE A 669 19.51 27.72 5.35
N LEU A 670 20.39 26.85 4.87
CA LEU A 670 21.27 26.03 5.73
C LEU A 670 22.20 26.92 6.54
N GLN A 671 22.78 27.96 5.94
CA GLN A 671 23.58 28.98 6.67
C GLN A 671 22.80 29.69 7.77
N MET A 672 21.48 29.89 7.60
CA MET A 672 20.64 30.51 8.63
C MET A 672 20.42 29.63 9.85
N ILE A 673 20.49 28.34 9.72
CA ILE A 673 20.25 27.38 10.80
C ILE A 673 21.54 26.81 11.42
N GLU A 674 22.68 26.92 10.71
CA GLU A 674 24.00 26.49 11.20
C GLU A 674 24.78 27.59 11.94
N GLY A 675 24.39 28.84 11.78
CA GLY A 675 24.98 30.01 12.43
C GLY A 675 24.21 30.40 13.67
#